data_c5860da91bd264e8a68a1e1b6de2f5fc
#
_entry.id   c5860da91bd264e8a68a1e1b6de2f5fc
#
_cell.length_a   1.000
_cell.length_b   1.000
_cell.length_c   1.000
_cell.angle_alpha   90.00
_cell.angle_beta   90.00
_cell.angle_gamma   90.00
#
_symmetry.space_group_name_H-M   'P 1'
#
loop_
_entity.id
_entity.type
_entity.pdbx_description
1 polymer ?
#
loop_
_entity_poly.entity_id
_entity_poly.type
_entity_poly.pdbx_seq_one_letter_code
_entity_poly.pdbx_strand_id
1 'polypeptide(L)'
;MRPDFRKRLLASTLLLGMGTPALAQTATPAPTEVPADPAAPADGDTIVVTGSRLGGLQLDQAAPIAVVSAQDFALSGQTNVENVLKDLPQLVPSTTGASNNPGGGVATANLRGLGSTRTLVLVDNRRYVAYDSNQVVDLNTIPAGLIERVDIVSGGRSAVYGSDAIAGVINFVMKKDFSGVQANANYRINEAGDGGNFNGNILLGGNFEDGRGNATIYFDYTKRNGILQSARDYSKQAQVDDGDGGLIAGGSGSIEGTRFAIGGVNRKFGTDGSYSAYNSATDAYNYAPSNYLQVPQERFLMSAQTHYEVSDALTVYAEGQFINNRVKNQLAPTPFTGSVAIDVDSSFLSASSQSLLRGLDPDGDGYVTSTIYRRLTEVGNRVSSNDNSAYRAVLGAKGDIGGGWNYDAYYSYSRTKSIETQSGNVSRSRVLQALRTTYDANGNLVCSDTSNGCVPLNIYGAGNISAAAAAFITIPVQNVSTISEQVASASISNRNLFDLGAGPVGIVFGTEYRREHGNYSPDFALSSGDVVGFNGGEGLGGGYNVKEAYTELAVPLLADLPFIKKLEVNGAYRYSYYSTAAKSVNTYSGGVVWSLISDLSLRGQYSRAVRAPTVSDLFSGASQDFPAATDPCTTAIARTNTNLNASCVANGVPASLIGTAYDGGSTQIQTINGGNPALREETSDTYTAGIVLQPRFLPGFTFTADYYKIKIANYISTVGTTNLIRACYGDADNGYTPYDSSYCSSLPRDANSYAITDATNTLANTGGVNTRGVDFEARYSLPLDFGAFGSTTSRLDLRVSGTRLIAFDYNPVAAIPDLTINCAGKFGQTCGNPYAKWRLSTRATYATGPVTVSVLYRHLSAVKDDDSATVYAVEKIKAYDYFDLTAAFKIQDGFTWSVGVNNIFNKQPPVLGDNQQQANTYPSTYDPYGRAFFVSTNVEF
;
A
#
# COMPACT_ATOMS: atom_id res chain seq x y z
N MET A 1 -17.99 36.36 1.10
CA MET A 1 -16.83 37.20 1.47
C MET A 1 -15.96 37.37 0.23
N ARG A 2 -15.62 38.60 -0.14
CA ARG A 2 -15.05 38.97 -1.43
C ARG A 2 -13.63 38.43 -1.67
N PRO A 3 -13.23 38.09 -2.89
CA PRO A 3 -11.93 37.46 -3.21
C PRO A 3 -10.68 38.33 -3.06
N ASP A 4 -10.84 39.64 -2.73
CA ASP A 4 -9.72 40.59 -2.66
C ASP A 4 -8.91 40.58 -1.35
N PHE A 5 -9.37 39.88 -0.32
CA PHE A 5 -8.66 39.85 0.97
C PHE A 5 -7.46 38.89 0.98
N ARG A 6 -7.51 37.84 0.16
CA ARG A 6 -6.40 36.85 0.04
C ARG A 6 -5.19 37.34 -0.76
N LYS A 7 -5.39 38.27 -1.69
CA LYS A 7 -4.28 38.82 -2.48
C LYS A 7 -3.49 39.91 -1.75
N ARG A 8 -4.06 40.53 -0.75
CA ARG A 8 -3.36 41.55 0.06
C ARG A 8 -2.54 40.98 1.21
N LEU A 9 -2.83 39.78 1.69
CA LEU A 9 -2.05 39.11 2.75
C LEU A 9 -0.74 38.51 2.24
N LEU A 10 -0.66 38.11 0.96
CA LEU A 10 0.56 37.56 0.34
C LEU A 10 1.56 38.61 -0.13
N ALA A 11 1.13 39.87 -0.28
CA ALA A 11 2.01 40.98 -0.67
C ALA A 11 2.64 41.72 0.54
N SER A 12 2.12 41.54 1.74
CA SER A 12 2.62 42.23 2.95
C SER A 12 3.70 41.42 3.72
N THR A 13 3.90 40.14 3.42
CA THR A 13 4.92 39.30 4.08
C THR A 13 6.26 39.30 3.35
N LEU A 14 6.36 39.85 2.16
CA LEU A 14 7.61 39.91 1.37
C LEU A 14 8.41 41.20 1.51
N LEU A 15 7.95 42.17 2.32
CA LEU A 15 8.55 43.50 2.45
C LEU A 15 9.11 43.85 3.87
N LEU A 16 9.26 42.86 4.76
CA LEU A 16 9.81 43.06 6.11
C LEU A 16 11.20 42.44 6.32
N GLY A 17 11.95 42.19 5.27
CA GLY A 17 13.28 41.56 5.30
C GLY A 17 14.47 42.49 4.93
N MET A 18 14.32 43.81 4.95
CA MET A 18 15.44 44.74 4.79
C MET A 18 15.51 45.67 5.99
N GLY A 19 16.07 45.20 7.08
CA GLY A 19 16.38 45.96 8.29
C GLY A 19 17.89 46.20 8.40
N THR A 20 18.24 47.45 8.60
CA THR A 20 19.52 48.15 8.76
C THR A 20 20.62 47.44 9.53
N PRO A 21 21.91 47.60 9.14
CA PRO A 21 23.05 47.06 9.88
C PRO A 21 23.27 47.79 11.21
N ALA A 22 23.25 47.04 12.30
CA ALA A 22 23.70 47.52 13.60
C ALA A 22 25.23 47.51 13.65
N LEU A 23 25.82 48.64 14.01
CA LEU A 23 27.25 48.86 14.24
C LEU A 23 27.71 47.96 15.39
N ALA A 24 28.53 46.94 15.10
CA ALA A 24 29.20 46.16 16.12
C ALA A 24 30.56 46.79 16.49
N GLN A 25 30.81 46.95 17.76
CA GLN A 25 32.07 47.40 18.33
C GLN A 25 33.18 46.37 18.08
N THR A 26 34.32 46.83 17.67
CA THR A 26 35.56 46.07 17.44
C THR A 26 36.11 45.50 18.75
N ALA A 27 36.11 44.16 18.86
CA ALA A 27 36.92 43.40 19.79
C ALA A 27 38.16 42.86 19.09
N THR A 28 39.29 42.91 19.74
CA THR A 28 40.63 42.50 19.25
C THR A 28 40.64 41.01 18.94
N PRO A 29 41.25 40.56 17.81
CA PRO A 29 41.24 39.16 17.45
C PRO A 29 42.21 38.33 18.32
N ALA A 30 41.71 37.23 18.90
CA ALA A 30 42.50 36.12 19.40
C ALA A 30 43.04 35.29 18.19
N PRO A 31 44.11 34.50 18.35
CA PRO A 31 44.73 33.84 17.22
C PRO A 31 43.82 32.83 16.59
N THR A 32 43.69 32.95 15.27
CA THR A 32 42.88 32.11 14.38
C THR A 32 43.33 30.66 14.48
N GLU A 33 42.61 29.82 15.19
CA GLU A 33 42.57 28.40 14.80
C GLU A 33 41.86 28.32 13.44
N VAL A 34 42.56 27.76 12.46
CA VAL A 34 42.03 27.42 11.15
C VAL A 34 40.82 26.49 11.41
N PRO A 35 39.59 26.82 10.94
CA PRO A 35 38.50 25.88 11.04
C PRO A 35 38.94 24.60 10.30
N ALA A 36 39.00 23.46 11.00
CA ALA A 36 39.14 22.18 10.37
C ALA A 36 38.07 22.10 9.30
N ASP A 37 38.46 21.87 8.05
CA ASP A 37 37.65 21.41 6.94
C ASP A 37 36.65 20.43 7.54
N PRO A 38 35.31 20.49 7.23
CA PRO A 38 34.38 19.51 7.74
C PRO A 38 34.97 18.15 7.36
N ALA A 39 35.47 17.44 8.37
CA ALA A 39 36.19 16.21 8.20
C ALA A 39 35.47 15.35 7.21
N ALA A 40 36.13 14.98 6.12
CA ALA A 40 35.73 13.86 5.29
C ALA A 40 35.31 12.74 6.23
N PRO A 41 34.15 12.08 6.02
CA PRO A 41 33.77 10.97 6.90
C PRO A 41 34.98 10.07 7.04
N ALA A 42 35.45 9.92 8.28
CA ALA A 42 36.60 9.07 8.58
C ALA A 42 36.27 7.67 8.09
N ASP A 43 37.29 6.97 7.59
CA ASP A 43 37.25 5.60 7.05
C ASP A 43 36.05 4.76 7.49
N GLY A 44 35.15 4.47 6.53
CA GLY A 44 34.05 3.53 6.66
C GLY A 44 33.14 3.86 7.83
N ASP A 45 32.26 4.85 7.70
CA ASP A 45 31.21 5.15 8.67
C ASP A 45 30.48 3.86 9.05
N THR A 46 30.85 3.32 10.20
CA THR A 46 30.27 2.14 10.80
C THR A 46 28.91 2.52 11.37
N ILE A 47 27.90 2.47 10.48
CA ILE A 47 26.51 2.83 10.82
C ILE A 47 26.00 1.82 11.83
N VAL A 48 25.65 2.27 13.05
CA VAL A 48 24.93 1.48 14.03
C VAL A 48 23.48 1.37 13.55
N VAL A 49 23.04 0.15 13.28
CA VAL A 49 21.75 -0.11 12.66
C VAL A 49 20.76 -0.85 13.58
N THR A 50 19.52 -0.84 13.15
CA THR A 50 18.40 -1.66 13.68
C THR A 50 18.67 -3.16 13.43
N GLY A 51 18.04 -4.04 14.19
CA GLY A 51 18.12 -5.50 13.98
C GLY A 51 18.37 -6.27 15.27
N SER A 52 18.89 -5.60 16.29
CA SER A 52 19.03 -6.06 17.67
C SER A 52 18.85 -4.88 18.62
N ARG A 53 18.28 -5.12 19.80
CA ARG A 53 18.21 -4.10 20.88
C ARG A 53 19.56 -3.88 21.56
N LEU A 54 20.53 -4.78 21.36
CA LEU A 54 21.93 -4.55 21.76
C LEU A 54 22.62 -3.52 20.86
N GLY A 55 22.05 -3.19 19.69
CA GLY A 55 22.72 -2.39 18.67
C GLY A 55 23.89 -3.15 18.04
N GLY A 56 24.46 -2.61 16.97
CA GLY A 56 25.61 -3.19 16.28
C GLY A 56 25.84 -2.53 14.93
N LEU A 57 27.01 -2.74 14.36
CA LEU A 57 27.36 -2.21 13.05
C LEU A 57 26.63 -2.97 11.94
N GLN A 58 26.24 -2.28 10.85
CA GLN A 58 25.46 -2.87 9.75
C GLN A 58 26.07 -4.16 9.21
N LEU A 59 27.38 -4.18 9.00
CA LEU A 59 28.07 -5.31 8.38
C LEU A 59 28.39 -6.45 9.36
N ASP A 60 28.30 -6.19 10.67
CA ASP A 60 28.53 -7.17 11.74
C ASP A 60 27.25 -7.88 12.23
N GLN A 61 26.10 -7.57 11.60
CA GLN A 61 24.84 -8.22 11.96
C GLN A 61 24.69 -9.55 11.19
N ALA A 62 24.19 -10.59 11.87
CA ALA A 62 23.83 -11.86 11.25
C ALA A 62 22.66 -11.71 10.25
N ALA A 63 21.85 -10.70 10.42
CA ALA A 63 20.75 -10.35 9.53
C ALA A 63 21.20 -9.45 8.38
N PRO A 64 20.64 -9.64 7.16
CA PRO A 64 20.79 -8.70 6.07
C PRO A 64 20.09 -7.37 6.37
N ILE A 65 20.82 -6.25 6.29
CA ILE A 65 20.28 -4.90 6.52
C ILE A 65 20.69 -4.00 5.37
N ALA A 66 19.68 -3.40 4.71
CA ALA A 66 19.87 -2.33 3.74
C ALA A 66 19.58 -0.98 4.41
N VAL A 67 20.36 0.05 4.06
CA VAL A 67 20.22 1.40 4.63
C VAL A 67 19.98 2.40 3.51
N VAL A 68 18.96 3.26 3.68
CA VAL A 68 18.66 4.42 2.84
C VAL A 68 18.99 5.67 3.64
N SER A 69 19.89 6.49 3.14
CA SER A 69 20.37 7.70 3.83
C SER A 69 19.45 8.91 3.58
N ALA A 70 19.56 9.95 4.45
CA ALA A 70 18.93 11.25 4.19
C ALA A 70 19.34 11.85 2.83
N GLN A 71 20.57 11.61 2.38
CA GLN A 71 21.07 12.06 1.08
C GLN A 71 20.30 11.41 -0.07
N ASP A 72 19.94 10.11 0.02
CA ASP A 72 19.14 9.43 -0.99
C ASP A 72 17.76 10.09 -1.16
N PHE A 73 17.15 10.53 -0.05
CA PHE A 73 15.90 11.30 -0.07
C PHE A 73 16.09 12.67 -0.75
N ALA A 74 17.10 13.42 -0.35
CA ALA A 74 17.39 14.73 -0.93
C ALA A 74 17.66 14.67 -2.43
N LEU A 75 18.43 13.68 -2.90
CA LEU A 75 18.77 13.49 -4.31
C LEU A 75 17.62 12.93 -5.17
N SER A 76 16.57 12.38 -4.57
CA SER A 76 15.45 11.83 -5.32
C SER A 76 14.47 12.89 -5.83
N GLY A 77 14.43 14.06 -5.19
CA GLY A 77 13.42 15.11 -5.44
C GLY A 77 11.99 14.68 -5.12
N GLN A 78 11.82 13.59 -4.38
CA GLN A 78 10.51 13.07 -3.99
C GLN A 78 10.07 13.72 -2.68
N THR A 79 8.79 14.04 -2.59
CA THR A 79 8.18 14.66 -1.41
C THR A 79 7.57 13.66 -0.43
N ASN A 80 7.31 12.45 -0.91
CA ASN A 80 6.66 11.38 -0.17
C ASN A 80 7.62 10.19 -0.02
N VAL A 81 7.63 9.61 1.18
CA VAL A 81 8.53 8.51 1.57
C VAL A 81 8.34 7.28 0.68
N GLU A 82 7.11 6.96 0.30
CA GLU A 82 6.81 5.78 -0.52
C GLU A 82 7.51 5.81 -1.88
N ASN A 83 7.70 7.00 -2.48
CA ASN A 83 8.33 7.14 -3.79
C ASN A 83 9.83 6.84 -3.75
N VAL A 84 10.49 7.04 -2.61
CA VAL A 84 11.89 6.65 -2.40
C VAL A 84 11.98 5.15 -2.12
N LEU A 85 11.09 4.63 -1.27
CA LEU A 85 11.11 3.22 -0.88
C LEU A 85 10.71 2.28 -2.03
N LYS A 86 9.78 2.67 -2.93
CA LYS A 86 9.39 1.82 -4.06
C LYS A 86 10.53 1.48 -5.02
N ASP A 87 11.59 2.32 -5.05
CA ASP A 87 12.75 2.12 -5.90
C ASP A 87 13.76 1.10 -5.32
N LEU A 88 13.51 0.64 -4.09
CA LEU A 88 14.33 -0.39 -3.46
C LEU A 88 13.99 -1.78 -4.02
N PRO A 89 15.01 -2.57 -4.43
CA PRO A 89 14.78 -3.88 -5.05
C PRO A 89 14.00 -4.87 -4.18
N GLN A 90 14.08 -4.77 -2.86
CA GLN A 90 13.42 -5.65 -1.89
C GLN A 90 11.94 -5.35 -1.69
N LEU A 91 11.47 -4.15 -2.05
CA LEU A 91 10.07 -3.77 -1.91
C LEU A 91 9.28 -4.02 -3.19
N VAL A 92 8.12 -4.63 -3.06
CA VAL A 92 7.14 -4.74 -4.14
C VAL A 92 6.09 -3.65 -3.92
N PRO A 93 5.91 -2.70 -4.86
CA PRO A 93 4.92 -1.64 -4.69
C PRO A 93 3.52 -2.20 -4.46
N SER A 94 2.79 -1.62 -3.52
CA SER A 94 1.42 -2.00 -3.19
C SER A 94 0.50 -0.79 -3.41
N THR A 95 -0.04 -0.19 -2.35
CA THR A 95 -0.85 1.02 -2.46
C THR A 95 0.05 2.26 -2.49
N THR A 96 -0.18 3.16 -3.43
CA THR A 96 0.59 4.40 -3.64
C THR A 96 -0.34 5.57 -4.02
N GLY A 97 0.22 6.75 -4.21
CA GLY A 97 -0.52 7.90 -4.74
C GLY A 97 -1.11 7.71 -6.14
N ALA A 98 -0.75 6.63 -6.87
CA ALA A 98 -1.36 6.21 -8.13
C ALA A 98 -2.52 5.23 -7.96
N SER A 99 -2.84 4.81 -6.75
CA SER A 99 -3.94 3.87 -6.47
C SER A 99 -5.24 4.64 -6.22
N ASN A 100 -6.13 4.68 -7.23
CA ASN A 100 -7.41 5.38 -7.13
C ASN A 100 -8.56 4.45 -6.68
N ASN A 101 -8.53 3.16 -7.06
CA ASN A 101 -9.55 2.18 -6.68
C ASN A 101 -8.96 0.75 -6.56
N PRO A 102 -9.03 0.10 -5.38
CA PRO A 102 -9.34 0.72 -4.09
C PRO A 102 -8.20 1.65 -3.67
N GLY A 103 -8.52 2.74 -3.00
CA GLY A 103 -7.50 3.67 -2.53
C GLY A 103 -8.08 4.70 -1.56
N GLY A 104 -7.50 4.83 -0.37
CA GLY A 104 -7.77 5.89 0.60
C GLY A 104 -6.70 6.98 0.58
N GLY A 105 -5.87 7.04 -0.50
CA GLY A 105 -4.72 7.94 -0.59
C GLY A 105 -3.60 7.62 0.40
N VAL A 106 -3.56 6.42 0.91
CA VAL A 106 -2.51 5.90 1.78
C VAL A 106 -1.36 5.32 0.95
N ALA A 107 -0.19 5.25 1.55
CA ALA A 107 0.97 4.61 0.98
C ALA A 107 1.52 3.55 1.94
N THR A 108 1.70 2.33 1.48
CA THR A 108 2.08 1.20 2.33
C THR A 108 3.39 0.55 1.89
N ALA A 109 4.09 -0.04 2.86
CA ALA A 109 5.30 -0.81 2.60
C ALA A 109 4.96 -2.30 2.46
N ASN A 110 5.52 -2.94 1.43
CA ASN A 110 5.34 -4.38 1.17
C ASN A 110 6.70 -5.01 0.85
N LEU A 111 7.35 -5.52 1.88
CA LEU A 111 8.66 -6.14 1.74
C LEU A 111 8.51 -7.52 1.10
N ARG A 112 9.26 -7.75 0.00
CA ARG A 112 9.29 -9.02 -0.76
C ARG A 112 7.94 -9.48 -1.35
N GLY A 113 6.93 -8.60 -1.39
CA GLY A 113 5.60 -8.97 -1.86
C GLY A 113 4.78 -9.85 -0.90
N LEU A 114 5.20 -9.97 0.36
CA LEU A 114 4.51 -10.79 1.36
C LEU A 114 3.30 -10.09 2.01
N GLY A 115 3.03 -8.85 1.63
CA GLY A 115 1.93 -8.02 2.14
C GLY A 115 2.37 -7.01 3.19
N SER A 116 1.63 -5.90 3.26
CA SER A 116 1.91 -4.81 4.20
C SER A 116 1.65 -5.20 5.66
N THR A 117 0.72 -6.11 5.92
CA THR A 117 0.43 -6.67 7.26
C THR A 117 1.54 -7.58 7.81
N ARG A 118 2.51 -7.99 6.97
CA ARG A 118 3.67 -8.82 7.34
C ARG A 118 4.98 -8.06 7.27
N THR A 119 4.89 -6.74 7.06
CA THR A 119 6.02 -5.79 7.03
C THR A 119 5.87 -4.83 8.18
N LEU A 120 6.65 -5.02 9.25
CA LEU A 120 6.56 -4.16 10.43
C LEU A 120 7.26 -2.82 10.16
N VAL A 121 6.53 -1.71 10.32
CA VAL A 121 7.07 -0.35 10.23
C VAL A 121 7.27 0.21 11.63
N LEU A 122 8.47 0.70 11.88
CA LEU A 122 8.89 1.31 13.15
C LEU A 122 9.39 2.73 12.94
N VAL A 123 9.29 3.54 13.98
CA VAL A 123 10.00 4.83 14.11
C VAL A 123 10.82 4.77 15.41
N ASP A 124 12.13 4.97 15.30
CA ASP A 124 13.07 4.86 16.42
C ASP A 124 12.92 3.55 17.22
N ASN A 125 12.80 2.43 16.50
CA ASN A 125 12.60 1.07 17.05
C ASN A 125 11.29 0.87 17.84
N ARG A 126 10.32 1.78 17.72
CA ARG A 126 9.00 1.70 18.36
C ARG A 126 7.91 1.54 17.32
N ARG A 127 6.85 0.80 17.65
CA ARG A 127 5.66 0.73 16.80
C ARG A 127 5.11 2.11 16.53
N TYR A 128 4.58 2.27 15.33
CA TYR A 128 4.10 3.55 14.85
C TYR A 128 2.59 3.51 14.61
N VAL A 129 1.97 4.68 14.51
CA VAL A 129 0.52 4.80 14.38
C VAL A 129 0.00 4.09 13.12
N ALA A 130 -0.93 3.14 13.32
CA ALA A 130 -1.61 2.47 12.22
C ALA A 130 -2.71 3.36 11.62
N TYR A 131 -2.96 3.23 10.32
CA TYR A 131 -4.03 3.97 9.66
C TYR A 131 -5.36 3.19 9.64
N ASP A 132 -5.31 1.87 9.70
CA ASP A 132 -6.48 0.98 9.59
C ASP A 132 -6.47 -0.16 10.61
N SER A 133 -7.55 -0.92 10.65
CA SER A 133 -7.74 -2.08 11.53
C SER A 133 -6.88 -3.30 11.14
N ASN A 134 -6.16 -3.26 10.02
CA ASN A 134 -5.14 -4.24 9.65
C ASN A 134 -3.77 -3.93 10.26
N GLN A 135 -3.66 -2.90 11.11
CA GLN A 135 -2.43 -2.46 11.75
C GLN A 135 -1.33 -2.01 10.78
N VAL A 136 -1.72 -1.56 9.59
CA VAL A 136 -0.80 -1.07 8.57
C VAL A 136 -0.49 0.40 8.79
N VAL A 137 0.78 0.79 8.63
CA VAL A 137 1.24 2.18 8.74
C VAL A 137 1.11 2.88 7.38
N ASP A 138 0.49 4.06 7.36
CA ASP A 138 0.54 4.95 6.20
C ASP A 138 1.89 5.71 6.18
N LEU A 139 2.73 5.43 5.19
CA LEU A 139 4.05 6.08 5.03
C LEU A 139 3.94 7.60 4.86
N ASN A 140 2.78 8.12 4.45
CA ASN A 140 2.52 9.55 4.40
C ASN A 140 2.49 10.20 5.80
N THR A 141 2.35 9.43 6.87
CA THR A 141 2.34 9.95 8.24
C THR A 141 3.74 10.15 8.82
N ILE A 142 4.79 9.68 8.12
CA ILE A 142 6.18 9.75 8.59
C ILE A 142 6.79 11.10 8.18
N PRO A 143 7.39 11.86 9.12
CA PRO A 143 7.98 13.18 8.87
C PRO A 143 9.28 13.07 8.07
N ALA A 144 9.20 13.16 6.74
CA ALA A 144 10.31 12.93 5.83
C ALA A 144 11.55 13.80 6.12
N GLY A 145 11.37 15.06 6.52
CA GLY A 145 12.48 15.98 6.84
C GLY A 145 13.20 15.65 8.16
N LEU A 146 12.58 14.85 9.04
CA LEU A 146 13.23 14.36 10.26
C LEU A 146 13.99 13.05 10.05
N ILE A 147 13.86 12.39 8.91
CA ILE A 147 14.54 11.12 8.66
C ILE A 147 16.06 11.36 8.55
N GLU A 148 16.81 10.70 9.42
CA GLU A 148 18.27 10.57 9.32
C GLU A 148 18.63 9.44 8.37
N ARG A 149 17.98 8.27 8.55
CA ARG A 149 18.10 7.10 7.66
C ARG A 149 16.91 6.16 7.83
N VAL A 150 16.78 5.22 6.91
CA VAL A 150 15.83 4.11 7.00
C VAL A 150 16.59 2.80 6.98
N ASP A 151 16.43 2.01 8.03
CA ASP A 151 17.00 0.67 8.16
C ASP A 151 15.98 -0.37 7.72
N ILE A 152 16.32 -1.21 6.74
CA ILE A 152 15.46 -2.28 6.22
C ILE A 152 16.09 -3.62 6.59
N VAL A 153 15.54 -4.25 7.63
CA VAL A 153 16.00 -5.54 8.16
C VAL A 153 15.18 -6.65 7.52
N SER A 154 15.80 -7.44 6.68
CA SER A 154 15.13 -8.51 5.95
C SER A 154 15.02 -9.80 6.76
N GLY A 155 13.91 -10.57 6.52
CA GLY A 155 13.62 -11.84 7.18
C GLY A 155 12.92 -11.69 8.52
N GLY A 156 12.50 -12.81 9.11
CA GLY A 156 11.70 -12.84 10.33
C GLY A 156 12.39 -12.18 11.53
N ARG A 157 11.71 -11.23 12.16
CA ARG A 157 12.20 -10.43 13.31
C ARG A 157 11.25 -10.41 14.51
N SER A 158 10.27 -11.30 14.54
CA SER A 158 9.28 -11.31 15.62
C SER A 158 9.90 -11.61 17.01
N ALA A 159 11.02 -12.31 17.09
CA ALA A 159 11.72 -12.54 18.36
C ALA A 159 12.21 -11.22 19.01
N VAL A 160 12.59 -10.22 18.16
CA VAL A 160 13.08 -8.91 18.63
C VAL A 160 11.94 -7.90 18.76
N TYR A 161 11.05 -7.81 17.75
CA TYR A 161 10.07 -6.72 17.64
C TYR A 161 8.61 -7.14 17.82
N GLY A 162 8.34 -8.44 18.05
CA GLY A 162 6.98 -8.97 18.19
C GLY A 162 6.32 -9.31 16.88
N SER A 163 4.98 -9.44 16.87
CA SER A 163 4.16 -9.79 15.71
C SER A 163 4.41 -8.90 14.49
N ASP A 164 4.05 -9.39 13.29
CA ASP A 164 3.99 -8.67 12.01
C ASP A 164 5.35 -8.52 11.31
N ALA A 165 6.46 -8.86 11.97
CA ALA A 165 7.81 -8.85 11.41
C ALA A 165 8.16 -10.18 10.70
N ILE A 166 7.29 -10.67 9.80
CA ILE A 166 7.52 -11.90 9.01
C ILE A 166 8.44 -11.64 7.82
N ALA A 167 8.10 -10.65 6.98
CA ALA A 167 8.91 -10.26 5.83
C ALA A 167 10.18 -9.52 6.27
N GLY A 168 10.08 -8.79 7.37
CA GLY A 168 11.12 -7.97 7.94
C GLY A 168 10.57 -6.73 8.63
N VAL A 169 11.49 -5.80 8.88
CA VAL A 169 11.23 -4.53 9.56
C VAL A 169 11.76 -3.37 8.72
N ILE A 170 10.99 -2.30 8.62
CA ILE A 170 11.43 -1.01 8.09
C ILE A 170 11.41 -0.03 9.27
N ASN A 171 12.58 0.38 9.73
CA ASN A 171 12.72 1.31 10.83
C ASN A 171 13.20 2.67 10.35
N PHE A 172 12.42 3.69 10.60
CA PHE A 172 12.76 5.09 10.34
C PHE A 172 13.49 5.65 11.55
N VAL A 173 14.77 5.94 11.40
CA VAL A 173 15.60 6.57 12.43
C VAL A 173 15.51 8.08 12.24
N MET A 174 15.06 8.78 13.28
CA MET A 174 14.85 10.22 13.23
C MET A 174 16.07 10.99 13.72
N LYS A 175 16.26 12.20 13.17
CA LYS A 175 17.25 13.15 13.66
C LYS A 175 16.99 13.47 15.13
N LYS A 176 18.04 13.44 15.93
CA LYS A 176 18.03 13.79 17.36
C LYS A 176 19.02 14.93 17.58
N ASP A 177 18.86 15.62 18.67
CA ASP A 177 19.81 16.65 19.12
C ASP A 177 20.05 17.79 18.11
N PHE A 178 19.03 18.06 17.27
CA PHE A 178 19.13 19.16 16.30
C PHE A 178 19.13 20.50 17.04
N SER A 179 20.06 21.39 16.65
CA SER A 179 20.13 22.75 17.13
C SER A 179 20.25 23.72 15.96
N GLY A 180 19.37 24.71 15.89
CA GLY A 180 19.30 25.64 14.79
C GLY A 180 17.94 25.67 14.11
N VAL A 181 17.92 26.17 12.89
CA VAL A 181 16.75 26.28 12.02
C VAL A 181 17.07 25.63 10.68
N GLN A 182 16.30 24.64 10.27
CA GLN A 182 16.37 24.07 8.93
C GLN A 182 15.02 24.27 8.21
N ALA A 183 15.05 24.82 7.00
CA ALA A 183 13.87 25.02 6.18
C ALA A 183 14.09 24.40 4.80
N ASN A 184 13.11 23.62 4.32
CA ASN A 184 13.13 23.00 3.00
C ASN A 184 11.88 23.40 2.22
N ALA A 185 12.05 23.64 0.91
CA ALA A 185 10.95 23.76 -0.04
C ALA A 185 11.27 22.94 -1.29
N ASN A 186 10.31 22.13 -1.73
CA ASN A 186 10.41 21.30 -2.91
C ASN A 186 9.19 21.51 -3.80
N TYR A 187 9.40 21.65 -5.09
CA TYR A 187 8.34 21.67 -6.10
C TYR A 187 8.68 20.74 -7.25
N ARG A 188 7.74 19.87 -7.59
CA ARG A 188 7.82 18.92 -8.69
C ARG A 188 6.64 19.09 -9.62
N ILE A 189 6.87 18.97 -10.94
CA ILE A 189 5.85 19.06 -11.99
C ILE A 189 6.19 18.08 -13.11
N ASN A 190 5.16 17.46 -13.73
CA ASN A 190 5.38 16.62 -14.89
C ASN A 190 5.58 17.44 -16.17
N GLU A 191 6.21 16.84 -17.19
CA GLU A 191 6.45 17.47 -18.50
C GLU A 191 5.16 17.97 -19.15
N ALA A 192 4.04 17.31 -18.90
CA ALA A 192 2.72 17.74 -19.38
C ALA A 192 2.18 19.01 -18.71
N GLY A 193 2.90 19.58 -17.75
CA GLY A 193 2.48 20.78 -17.00
C GLY A 193 1.43 20.48 -15.92
N ASP A 194 1.21 19.22 -15.58
CA ASP A 194 0.23 18.75 -14.57
C ASP A 194 0.89 18.05 -13.37
N GLY A 195 0.07 17.61 -12.42
CA GLY A 195 0.52 16.82 -11.28
C GLY A 195 1.46 17.55 -10.33
N GLY A 196 1.40 18.89 -10.31
CA GLY A 196 2.23 19.72 -9.44
C GLY A 196 2.19 19.20 -8.01
N ASN A 197 3.36 19.04 -7.38
CA ASN A 197 3.54 18.58 -6.02
C ASN A 197 4.47 19.55 -5.29
N PHE A 198 3.95 20.18 -4.24
CA PHE A 198 4.67 21.09 -3.36
C PHE A 198 4.84 20.48 -1.98
N ASN A 199 6.04 20.56 -1.44
CA ASN A 199 6.31 20.30 -0.01
C ASN A 199 7.12 21.46 0.56
N GLY A 200 6.72 21.91 1.75
CA GLY A 200 7.48 22.87 2.53
C GLY A 200 7.54 22.43 3.98
N ASN A 201 8.73 22.45 4.58
CA ASN A 201 8.90 22.05 5.96
C ASN A 201 9.93 22.93 6.70
N ILE A 202 9.77 22.99 8.02
CA ILE A 202 10.65 23.73 8.92
C ILE A 202 10.94 22.84 10.13
N LEU A 203 12.22 22.71 10.48
CA LEU A 203 12.73 22.08 11.68
C LEU A 203 13.40 23.15 12.55
N LEU A 204 12.95 23.27 13.76
CA LEU A 204 13.49 24.16 14.79
C LEU A 204 14.00 23.30 15.95
N GLY A 205 15.17 23.61 16.46
CA GLY A 205 15.70 22.89 17.60
C GLY A 205 16.65 23.74 18.44
N GLY A 206 16.85 23.32 19.67
CA GLY A 206 17.79 23.97 20.56
C GLY A 206 18.20 23.09 21.74
N ASN A 207 19.46 23.22 22.10
CA ASN A 207 20.02 22.62 23.32
C ASN A 207 19.84 23.61 24.50
N PHE A 208 19.64 23.07 25.68
CA PHE A 208 19.55 23.83 26.92
C PHE A 208 20.31 23.12 28.05
N GLU A 209 20.56 23.86 29.17
CA GLU A 209 21.29 23.35 30.34
C GLU A 209 22.63 22.68 29.96
N ASP A 210 23.47 23.43 29.23
CA ASP A 210 24.82 23.01 28.80
C ASP A 210 24.84 21.69 28.00
N GLY A 211 23.78 21.47 27.19
CA GLY A 211 23.65 20.28 26.32
C GLY A 211 22.97 19.09 27.00
N ARG A 212 22.57 19.18 28.27
CA ARG A 212 21.82 18.11 28.95
C ARG A 212 20.42 17.92 28.43
N GLY A 213 19.85 18.90 27.72
CA GLY A 213 18.54 18.80 27.11
C GLY A 213 18.53 19.28 25.68
N ASN A 214 17.64 18.71 24.89
CA ASN A 214 17.31 19.16 23.54
C ASN A 214 15.80 19.16 23.35
N ALA A 215 15.31 20.11 22.59
CA ALA A 215 13.92 20.14 22.14
C ALA A 215 13.88 20.52 20.66
N THR A 216 13.12 19.77 19.88
CA THR A 216 12.90 20.01 18.45
C THR A 216 11.42 20.04 18.11
N ILE A 217 11.05 20.93 17.18
CA ILE A 217 9.70 21.01 16.59
C ILE A 217 9.84 21.02 15.08
N TYR A 218 9.01 20.24 14.43
CA TYR A 218 8.98 20.07 12.97
C TYR A 218 7.56 20.32 12.45
N PHE A 219 7.46 21.09 11.38
CA PHE A 219 6.23 21.35 10.62
C PHE A 219 6.43 20.98 9.17
N ASP A 220 5.44 20.32 8.57
CA ASP A 220 5.43 19.94 7.16
C ASP A 220 4.07 20.22 6.54
N TYR A 221 4.08 20.79 5.37
CA TYR A 221 2.90 20.94 4.51
C TYR A 221 3.20 20.36 3.14
N THR A 222 2.35 19.44 2.68
CA THR A 222 2.42 18.84 1.35
C THR A 222 1.11 19.04 0.62
N LYS A 223 1.19 19.45 -0.66
CA LYS A 223 0.05 19.53 -1.56
C LYS A 223 0.41 18.87 -2.90
N ARG A 224 -0.31 17.82 -3.25
CA ARG A 224 -0.23 17.11 -4.52
C ARG A 224 -1.49 17.32 -5.32
N ASN A 225 -1.39 17.83 -6.54
CA ASN A 225 -2.52 18.00 -7.45
C ASN A 225 -2.88 16.66 -8.11
N GLY A 226 -4.18 16.44 -8.38
CA GLY A 226 -4.66 15.27 -9.10
C GLY A 226 -4.31 15.30 -10.57
N ILE A 227 -4.19 14.10 -11.17
CA ILE A 227 -4.13 13.90 -12.63
C ILE A 227 -5.25 12.93 -12.98
N LEU A 228 -6.09 13.26 -13.94
CA LEU A 228 -7.10 12.33 -14.46
C LEU A 228 -6.48 11.40 -15.50
N GLN A 229 -7.06 10.21 -15.67
CA GLN A 229 -6.64 9.26 -16.71
C GLN A 229 -6.78 9.85 -18.13
N SER A 230 -7.71 10.79 -18.35
CA SER A 230 -7.87 11.54 -19.58
C SER A 230 -6.63 12.35 -19.99
N ALA A 231 -5.72 12.65 -19.05
CA ALA A 231 -4.51 13.44 -19.31
C ALA A 231 -3.35 12.65 -19.95
N ARG A 232 -3.49 11.34 -20.13
CA ARG A 232 -2.46 10.50 -20.77
C ARG A 232 -3.07 9.64 -21.86
N ASP A 233 -2.40 9.55 -23.01
CA ASP A 233 -2.89 8.81 -24.17
C ASP A 233 -3.13 7.33 -23.88
N TYR A 234 -2.27 6.70 -23.08
CA TYR A 234 -2.37 5.28 -22.76
C TYR A 234 -3.53 4.96 -21.80
N SER A 235 -4.04 5.93 -21.03
CA SER A 235 -5.07 5.71 -19.99
C SER A 235 -6.40 6.41 -20.26
N LYS A 236 -6.50 7.28 -21.29
CA LYS A 236 -7.75 8.04 -21.58
C LYS A 236 -8.91 7.17 -22.06
N GLN A 237 -8.63 6.01 -22.63
CA GLN A 237 -9.60 5.02 -23.08
C GLN A 237 -9.35 3.71 -22.37
N ALA A 238 -10.36 3.17 -21.70
CA ALA A 238 -10.29 1.82 -21.14
C ALA A 238 -10.03 0.81 -22.26
N GLN A 239 -9.08 -0.10 -22.07
CA GLN A 239 -8.70 -1.14 -23.00
C GLN A 239 -9.15 -2.50 -22.48
N VAL A 240 -9.59 -3.38 -23.35
CA VAL A 240 -9.88 -4.79 -23.09
C VAL A 240 -9.25 -5.65 -24.20
N ASP A 241 -9.07 -6.92 -23.91
CA ASP A 241 -8.58 -7.89 -24.91
C ASP A 241 -9.71 -8.31 -25.85
N ASP A 242 -9.40 -8.51 -27.15
CA ASP A 242 -10.38 -8.96 -28.15
C ASP A 242 -10.56 -10.49 -28.18
N GLY A 243 -9.74 -11.21 -27.40
CA GLY A 243 -9.69 -12.69 -27.38
C GLY A 243 -8.85 -13.31 -28.50
N ASP A 244 -8.40 -12.50 -29.47
CA ASP A 244 -7.55 -12.92 -30.61
C ASP A 244 -6.12 -12.36 -30.50
N GLY A 245 -5.77 -11.75 -29.36
CA GLY A 245 -4.45 -11.17 -29.07
C GLY A 245 -4.30 -9.70 -29.43
N GLY A 246 -5.39 -8.97 -29.65
CA GLY A 246 -5.46 -7.54 -29.89
C GLY A 246 -6.07 -6.76 -28.70
N LEU A 247 -5.78 -5.45 -28.65
CA LEU A 247 -6.44 -4.50 -27.72
C LEU A 247 -7.52 -3.74 -28.47
N ILE A 248 -8.70 -3.68 -27.88
CA ILE A 248 -9.83 -2.87 -28.37
C ILE A 248 -10.31 -1.90 -27.30
N ALA A 249 -11.03 -0.87 -27.75
CA ALA A 249 -11.68 0.05 -26.83
C ALA A 249 -12.71 -0.70 -25.98
N GLY A 250 -12.51 -0.65 -24.67
CA GLY A 250 -13.38 -1.25 -23.67
C GLY A 250 -14.16 -0.22 -22.89
N GLY A 251 -14.83 -0.69 -21.87
CA GLY A 251 -15.63 0.15 -20.97
C GLY A 251 -16.60 -0.66 -20.13
N SER A 252 -17.52 0.03 -19.49
CA SER A 252 -18.56 -0.58 -18.66
C SER A 252 -19.80 -0.92 -19.46
N GLY A 253 -20.36 -2.11 -19.23
CA GLY A 253 -21.68 -2.50 -19.78
C GLY A 253 -22.86 -1.74 -19.16
N SER A 254 -22.65 -0.98 -18.08
CA SER A 254 -23.62 0.01 -17.58
C SER A 254 -23.45 1.29 -18.39
N ILE A 255 -24.39 1.57 -19.27
CA ILE A 255 -24.34 2.64 -20.27
C ILE A 255 -25.30 3.79 -19.94
N GLU A 256 -25.08 4.96 -20.53
CA GLU A 256 -25.96 6.14 -20.34
C GLU A 256 -27.37 5.94 -20.85
N GLY A 257 -27.56 5.16 -21.93
CA GLY A 257 -28.85 4.90 -22.56
C GLY A 257 -29.68 3.80 -21.90
N THR A 258 -29.25 3.19 -20.83
CA THR A 258 -29.79 2.00 -20.17
C THR A 258 -29.78 0.75 -21.05
N ARG A 259 -28.88 -0.17 -20.76
CA ARG A 259 -28.96 -1.53 -21.30
C ARG A 259 -29.94 -2.35 -20.46
N PHE A 260 -30.73 -3.19 -21.13
CA PHE A 260 -31.65 -4.13 -20.48
C PHE A 260 -31.58 -5.49 -21.16
N ALA A 261 -31.82 -6.55 -20.37
CA ALA A 261 -31.75 -7.93 -20.85
C ALA A 261 -33.08 -8.64 -20.56
N ILE A 262 -33.75 -9.10 -21.61
CA ILE A 262 -34.98 -9.88 -21.51
C ILE A 262 -34.88 -11.08 -22.46
N GLY A 263 -35.18 -12.27 -21.92
CA GLY A 263 -35.09 -13.51 -22.69
C GLY A 263 -33.71 -13.79 -23.27
N GLY A 264 -32.66 -13.40 -22.56
CA GLY A 264 -31.25 -13.59 -23.00
C GLY A 264 -30.78 -12.61 -24.08
N VAL A 265 -31.61 -11.66 -24.51
CA VAL A 265 -31.26 -10.66 -25.53
C VAL A 265 -30.97 -9.31 -24.90
N ASN A 266 -29.76 -8.78 -25.12
CA ASN A 266 -29.35 -7.46 -24.67
C ASN A 266 -29.81 -6.36 -25.65
N ARG A 267 -30.49 -5.35 -25.14
CA ARG A 267 -30.98 -4.18 -25.86
C ARG A 267 -30.61 -2.92 -25.11
N LYS A 268 -30.69 -1.76 -25.74
CA LYS A 268 -30.56 -0.44 -25.14
C LYS A 268 -31.69 0.48 -25.54
N PHE A 269 -32.04 1.45 -24.66
CA PHE A 269 -33.01 2.50 -24.98
C PHE A 269 -32.32 3.73 -25.60
N GLY A 270 -32.94 4.29 -26.61
CA GLY A 270 -32.63 5.59 -27.18
C GLY A 270 -33.20 6.74 -26.35
N THR A 271 -32.78 7.98 -26.63
CA THR A 271 -33.26 9.19 -25.91
C THR A 271 -34.76 9.46 -26.11
N ASP A 272 -35.38 8.90 -27.15
CA ASP A 272 -36.79 8.94 -27.43
C ASP A 272 -37.60 7.77 -26.84
N GLY A 273 -36.98 6.96 -25.99
CA GLY A 273 -37.57 5.75 -25.40
C GLY A 273 -37.69 4.59 -26.39
N SER A 274 -37.21 4.66 -27.60
CA SER A 274 -37.08 3.54 -28.54
C SER A 274 -36.03 2.53 -28.11
N TYR A 275 -36.09 1.31 -28.63
CA TYR A 275 -35.07 0.31 -28.34
C TYR A 275 -34.26 -0.07 -29.59
N SER A 276 -33.01 -0.50 -29.35
CA SER A 276 -32.14 -1.09 -30.37
C SER A 276 -31.27 -2.20 -29.77
N ALA A 277 -30.61 -2.98 -30.62
CA ALA A 277 -29.66 -3.98 -30.17
C ALA A 277 -28.47 -3.28 -29.43
N TYR A 278 -28.00 -3.90 -28.36
CA TYR A 278 -26.79 -3.48 -27.67
C TYR A 278 -25.56 -4.15 -28.30
N ASN A 279 -24.52 -3.36 -28.55
CA ASN A 279 -23.21 -3.84 -29.04
C ASN A 279 -22.11 -3.36 -28.08
N SER A 280 -21.44 -4.29 -27.36
CA SER A 280 -20.40 -3.97 -26.40
C SER A 280 -19.21 -3.21 -26.97
N ALA A 281 -18.86 -3.45 -28.24
CA ALA A 281 -17.73 -2.81 -28.89
C ALA A 281 -17.94 -1.30 -29.18
N THR A 282 -19.22 -0.86 -29.32
CA THR A 282 -19.56 0.54 -29.65
C THR A 282 -20.31 1.27 -28.56
N ASP A 283 -20.99 0.55 -27.68
CA ASP A 283 -21.92 1.12 -26.71
C ASP A 283 -21.37 1.15 -25.28
N ALA A 284 -20.26 0.44 -25.00
CA ALA A 284 -19.66 0.41 -23.67
C ALA A 284 -19.25 1.82 -23.20
N TYR A 285 -19.58 2.15 -21.96
CA TYR A 285 -19.26 3.45 -21.39
C TYR A 285 -17.77 3.54 -20.99
N ASN A 286 -17.03 4.50 -21.60
CA ASN A 286 -15.65 4.76 -21.20
C ASN A 286 -15.58 5.48 -19.85
N TYR A 287 -15.27 4.76 -18.78
CA TYR A 287 -15.16 5.29 -17.41
C TYR A 287 -13.80 5.96 -17.12
N ALA A 288 -12.79 5.70 -17.92
CA ALA A 288 -11.41 6.12 -17.69
C ALA A 288 -11.24 7.65 -17.51
N PRO A 289 -11.85 8.52 -18.36
CA PRO A 289 -11.65 9.96 -18.25
C PRO A 289 -12.01 10.57 -16.90
N SER A 290 -12.94 9.95 -16.17
CA SER A 290 -13.41 10.42 -14.87
C SER A 290 -12.54 9.99 -13.71
N ASN A 291 -11.69 8.97 -13.88
CA ASN A 291 -10.90 8.38 -12.82
C ASN A 291 -9.56 9.12 -12.64
N TYR A 292 -9.06 9.21 -11.41
CA TYR A 292 -7.71 9.73 -11.19
C TYR A 292 -6.64 8.71 -11.61
N LEU A 293 -5.56 9.23 -12.23
CA LEU A 293 -4.28 8.56 -12.42
C LEU A 293 -3.33 8.90 -11.26
N GLN A 294 -3.36 10.16 -10.78
CA GLN A 294 -2.72 10.62 -9.55
C GLN A 294 -3.78 11.18 -8.61
N VAL A 295 -3.86 10.61 -7.42
CA VAL A 295 -4.83 11.04 -6.41
C VAL A 295 -4.36 12.35 -5.77
N PRO A 296 -5.19 13.41 -5.71
CA PRO A 296 -4.84 14.65 -5.04
C PRO A 296 -4.74 14.44 -3.52
N GLN A 297 -3.80 15.15 -2.90
CA GLN A 297 -3.52 15.06 -1.47
C GLN A 297 -3.20 16.44 -0.90
N GLU A 298 -3.68 16.72 0.30
CA GLU A 298 -3.26 17.83 1.12
C GLU A 298 -2.96 17.32 2.53
N ARG A 299 -1.70 17.48 2.97
CA ARG A 299 -1.23 16.97 4.26
C ARG A 299 -0.59 18.07 5.07
N PHE A 300 -0.96 18.12 6.33
CA PHE A 300 -0.30 18.88 7.38
C PHE A 300 0.23 17.92 8.44
N LEU A 301 1.49 18.10 8.84
CA LEU A 301 2.15 17.28 9.85
C LEU A 301 2.91 18.19 10.82
N MET A 302 2.77 17.92 12.11
CA MET A 302 3.54 18.52 13.19
C MET A 302 4.15 17.39 14.04
N SER A 303 5.44 17.51 14.37
CA SER A 303 6.13 16.61 15.27
C SER A 303 6.97 17.41 16.25
N ALA A 304 7.02 16.97 17.51
CA ALA A 304 7.86 17.54 18.54
C ALA A 304 8.53 16.42 19.31
N GLN A 305 9.78 16.59 19.65
CA GLN A 305 10.54 15.67 20.50
C GLN A 305 11.42 16.46 21.46
N THR A 306 11.59 15.91 22.66
CA THR A 306 12.46 16.52 23.67
C THR A 306 13.02 15.45 24.59
N HIS A 307 14.19 15.70 25.10
CA HIS A 307 14.76 14.91 26.21
C HIS A 307 15.51 15.82 27.17
N TYR A 308 15.67 15.34 28.39
CA TYR A 308 16.46 15.99 29.43
C TYR A 308 17.20 14.96 30.27
N GLU A 309 18.51 15.09 30.35
CA GLU A 309 19.38 14.30 31.20
C GLU A 309 19.40 14.88 32.62
N VAL A 310 18.61 14.26 33.50
CA VAL A 310 18.56 14.63 34.90
C VAL A 310 19.86 14.18 35.60
N SER A 311 20.37 13.03 35.23
CA SER A 311 21.64 12.42 35.66
C SER A 311 22.00 11.28 34.69
N ASP A 312 23.22 10.73 34.78
CA ASP A 312 23.63 9.55 33.99
C ASP A 312 22.64 8.39 34.14
N ALA A 313 22.02 8.25 35.31
CA ALA A 313 21.03 7.21 35.60
C ALA A 313 19.61 7.54 35.10
N LEU A 314 19.33 8.77 34.70
CA LEU A 314 17.97 9.18 34.32
C LEU A 314 17.97 10.26 33.25
N THR A 315 17.61 9.89 32.05
CA THR A 315 17.18 10.80 30.97
C THR A 315 15.68 10.60 30.75
N VAL A 316 14.89 11.65 30.89
CA VAL A 316 13.47 11.64 30.53
C VAL A 316 13.29 12.14 29.11
N TYR A 317 12.33 11.58 28.37
CA TYR A 317 12.05 12.01 26.99
C TYR A 317 10.55 12.00 26.68
N ALA A 318 10.17 12.83 25.75
CA ALA A 318 8.80 12.93 25.24
C ALA A 318 8.79 13.14 23.73
N GLU A 319 7.83 12.49 23.06
CA GLU A 319 7.55 12.69 21.63
C GLU A 319 6.05 12.95 21.44
N GLY A 320 5.72 13.88 20.57
CA GLY A 320 4.35 14.19 20.19
C GLY A 320 4.23 14.37 18.68
N GLN A 321 3.14 13.87 18.10
CA GLN A 321 2.90 14.02 16.67
C GLN A 321 1.43 14.20 16.39
N PHE A 322 1.12 15.08 15.44
CA PHE A 322 -0.20 15.29 14.86
C PHE A 322 -0.08 15.32 13.34
N ILE A 323 -0.97 14.60 12.66
CA ILE A 323 -1.06 14.56 11.21
C ILE A 323 -2.53 14.75 10.81
N ASN A 324 -2.77 15.56 9.79
CA ASN A 324 -4.01 15.59 9.05
C ASN A 324 -3.71 15.39 7.57
N ASN A 325 -4.25 14.33 6.98
CA ASN A 325 -4.04 13.94 5.58
C ASN A 325 -5.39 13.85 4.88
N ARG A 326 -5.64 14.76 3.93
CA ARG A 326 -6.86 14.84 3.15
C ARG A 326 -6.61 14.34 1.74
N VAL A 327 -7.43 13.40 1.31
CA VAL A 327 -7.31 12.75 0.01
C VAL A 327 -8.68 12.66 -0.64
N LYS A 328 -8.73 12.84 -1.96
CA LYS A 328 -9.97 12.78 -2.73
C LYS A 328 -9.82 11.78 -3.87
N ASN A 329 -10.50 10.65 -3.76
CA ASN A 329 -10.64 9.67 -4.84
C ASN A 329 -11.85 10.01 -5.70
N GLN A 330 -11.79 9.72 -6.99
CA GLN A 330 -12.89 9.96 -7.92
C GLN A 330 -13.02 8.80 -8.89
N LEU A 331 -14.26 8.35 -9.06
CA LEU A 331 -14.64 7.33 -10.03
C LEU A 331 -15.74 7.88 -10.95
N ALA A 332 -15.92 7.25 -12.09
CA ALA A 332 -17.03 7.50 -12.99
C ALA A 332 -18.39 7.44 -12.26
N PRO A 333 -19.43 8.09 -12.78
CA PRO A 333 -20.76 8.11 -12.18
C PRO A 333 -21.28 6.73 -11.77
N THR A 334 -22.18 6.67 -10.80
CA THR A 334 -22.72 5.42 -10.25
C THR A 334 -23.32 4.53 -11.34
N PRO A 335 -22.90 3.24 -11.45
CA PRO A 335 -23.56 2.25 -12.27
C PRO A 335 -24.73 1.65 -11.48
N PHE A 336 -25.97 1.92 -11.86
CA PHE A 336 -27.11 1.19 -11.35
C PHE A 336 -27.23 -0.13 -12.12
N THR A 337 -27.08 -1.23 -11.43
CA THR A 337 -27.29 -2.59 -11.96
C THR A 337 -28.26 -3.32 -11.04
N GLY A 338 -29.28 -3.93 -11.61
CA GLY A 338 -30.23 -4.70 -10.82
C GLY A 338 -31.54 -5.01 -11.57
N SER A 339 -32.30 -5.91 -11.00
CA SER A 339 -33.63 -6.28 -11.47
C SER A 339 -34.63 -5.17 -11.15
N VAL A 340 -35.38 -4.75 -12.13
CA VAL A 340 -36.47 -3.76 -11.99
C VAL A 340 -37.70 -4.27 -12.73
N ALA A 341 -38.87 -3.94 -12.21
CA ALA A 341 -40.14 -4.10 -12.93
C ALA A 341 -40.32 -2.88 -13.85
N ILE A 342 -40.26 -3.09 -15.16
CA ILE A 342 -40.49 -2.08 -16.19
C ILE A 342 -41.99 -2.03 -16.49
N ASP A 343 -42.63 -0.89 -16.29
CA ASP A 343 -43.99 -0.63 -16.67
C ASP A 343 -44.11 -0.63 -18.22
N VAL A 344 -44.87 -1.58 -18.78
CA VAL A 344 -44.98 -1.77 -20.22
C VAL A 344 -45.70 -0.61 -20.89
N ASP A 345 -46.47 0.16 -20.15
CA ASP A 345 -47.27 1.32 -20.60
C ASP A 345 -46.62 2.67 -20.21
N SER A 346 -45.38 2.65 -19.65
CA SER A 346 -44.72 3.87 -19.25
C SER A 346 -44.70 4.92 -20.36
N SER A 347 -45.12 6.15 -20.02
CA SER A 347 -45.10 7.29 -20.94
C SER A 347 -43.71 7.73 -21.39
N PHE A 348 -42.67 7.23 -20.74
CA PHE A 348 -41.29 7.45 -21.12
C PHE A 348 -40.82 6.54 -22.25
N LEU A 349 -41.59 5.51 -22.60
CA LEU A 349 -41.28 4.55 -23.67
C LEU A 349 -41.99 4.91 -24.99
N SER A 350 -41.27 4.69 -26.10
CA SER A 350 -41.89 4.77 -27.41
C SER A 350 -42.93 3.69 -27.63
N ALA A 351 -43.87 3.90 -28.57
CA ALA A 351 -44.89 2.92 -28.92
C ALA A 351 -44.31 1.55 -29.32
N SER A 352 -43.12 1.55 -29.99
CA SER A 352 -42.45 0.32 -30.38
C SER A 352 -41.89 -0.44 -29.15
N SER A 353 -41.34 0.28 -28.15
CA SER A 353 -40.84 -0.30 -26.91
C SER A 353 -41.99 -0.84 -26.05
N GLN A 354 -43.08 -0.12 -25.93
CA GLN A 354 -44.29 -0.59 -25.23
C GLN A 354 -44.84 -1.87 -25.88
N SER A 355 -44.93 -1.92 -27.23
CA SER A 355 -45.38 -3.10 -27.96
C SER A 355 -44.48 -4.31 -27.75
N LEU A 356 -43.11 -4.10 -27.73
CA LEU A 356 -42.16 -5.15 -27.41
C LEU A 356 -42.36 -5.70 -25.99
N LEU A 357 -42.49 -4.80 -24.99
CA LEU A 357 -42.58 -5.17 -23.58
C LEU A 357 -43.90 -5.89 -23.27
N ARG A 358 -45.05 -5.40 -23.84
CA ARG A 358 -46.33 -6.11 -23.72
C ARG A 358 -46.26 -7.54 -24.31
N GLY A 359 -45.48 -7.75 -25.38
CA GLY A 359 -45.26 -9.08 -25.94
C GLY A 359 -44.40 -9.99 -25.07
N LEU A 360 -43.73 -9.43 -24.07
CA LEU A 360 -42.83 -10.13 -23.12
C LEU A 360 -43.43 -10.16 -21.70
N ASP A 361 -44.68 -9.75 -21.50
CA ASP A 361 -45.46 -9.79 -20.29
C ASP A 361 -46.39 -11.00 -20.32
N PRO A 362 -46.01 -12.17 -19.81
CA PRO A 362 -46.70 -13.44 -19.99
C PRO A 362 -47.95 -13.58 -19.07
N ASP A 363 -47.98 -12.88 -17.94
CA ASP A 363 -49.07 -12.91 -16.96
C ASP A 363 -50.01 -11.73 -17.07
N GLY A 364 -49.65 -10.71 -17.86
CA GLY A 364 -50.49 -9.56 -18.18
C GLY A 364 -50.69 -8.61 -16.98
N ASP A 365 -49.73 -8.59 -16.04
CA ASP A 365 -49.78 -7.72 -14.87
C ASP A 365 -49.37 -6.28 -15.17
N GLY A 366 -48.94 -6.00 -16.39
CA GLY A 366 -48.51 -4.69 -16.86
C GLY A 366 -47.06 -4.39 -16.59
N TYR A 367 -46.25 -5.36 -16.13
CA TYR A 367 -44.84 -5.20 -15.81
C TYR A 367 -43.98 -6.30 -16.42
N VAL A 368 -42.81 -5.95 -16.83
CA VAL A 368 -41.76 -6.91 -17.26
C VAL A 368 -40.53 -6.76 -16.37
N THR A 369 -40.19 -7.82 -15.66
CA THR A 369 -38.97 -7.84 -14.85
C THR A 369 -37.76 -8.00 -15.75
N SER A 370 -36.80 -7.06 -15.65
CA SER A 370 -35.55 -7.06 -16.40
C SER A 370 -34.39 -6.61 -15.56
N THR A 371 -33.21 -7.19 -15.77
CA THR A 371 -31.97 -6.62 -15.26
C THR A 371 -31.56 -5.43 -16.13
N ILE A 372 -31.46 -4.27 -15.53
CA ILE A 372 -31.00 -3.05 -16.20
C ILE A 372 -29.56 -2.70 -15.78
N TYR A 373 -28.86 -2.01 -16.69
CA TYR A 373 -27.50 -1.54 -16.52
C TYR A 373 -27.43 -0.07 -16.97
N ARG A 374 -27.55 0.85 -16.01
CA ARG A 374 -27.62 2.30 -16.24
C ARG A 374 -26.46 3.04 -15.63
N ARG A 375 -25.71 3.82 -16.40
CA ARG A 375 -24.72 4.78 -15.90
C ARG A 375 -25.43 6.09 -15.59
N LEU A 376 -25.51 6.46 -14.32
CA LEU A 376 -26.24 7.64 -13.82
C LEU A 376 -25.37 8.91 -13.95
N THR A 377 -25.07 9.33 -15.19
CA THR A 377 -24.22 10.48 -15.47
C THR A 377 -24.82 11.80 -14.98
N GLU A 378 -26.12 11.87 -14.87
CA GLU A 378 -26.87 13.03 -14.37
C GLU A 378 -26.69 13.27 -12.86
N VAL A 379 -26.28 12.25 -12.10
CA VAL A 379 -25.93 12.36 -10.67
C VAL A 379 -24.53 12.92 -10.46
N GLY A 380 -23.65 12.78 -11.48
CA GLY A 380 -22.24 13.16 -11.41
C GLY A 380 -21.31 12.05 -10.93
N ASN A 381 -20.02 12.35 -10.86
CA ASN A 381 -18.99 11.39 -10.48
C ASN A 381 -19.12 10.94 -9.02
N ARG A 382 -18.79 9.68 -8.75
CA ARG A 382 -18.60 9.19 -7.39
C ARG A 382 -17.32 9.75 -6.82
N VAL A 383 -17.40 10.42 -5.69
CA VAL A 383 -16.27 11.03 -5.01
C VAL A 383 -16.22 10.53 -3.58
N SER A 384 -15.06 10.01 -3.17
CA SER A 384 -14.76 9.66 -1.78
C SER A 384 -13.69 10.64 -1.26
N SER A 385 -14.08 11.46 -0.29
CA SER A 385 -13.19 12.41 0.40
C SER A 385 -12.82 11.83 1.76
N ASN A 386 -11.54 11.50 1.94
CA ASN A 386 -10.99 10.95 3.17
C ASN A 386 -10.27 12.04 3.95
N ASP A 387 -10.70 12.31 5.18
CA ASP A 387 -10.02 13.18 6.15
C ASP A 387 -9.45 12.30 7.27
N ASN A 388 -8.14 12.03 7.18
CA ASN A 388 -7.42 11.15 8.11
C ASN A 388 -6.65 12.00 9.10
N SER A 389 -7.05 11.97 10.38
CA SER A 389 -6.34 12.62 11.48
C SER A 389 -5.71 11.59 12.38
N ALA A 390 -4.39 11.69 12.59
CA ALA A 390 -3.65 10.80 13.48
C ALA A 390 -2.86 11.60 14.50
N TYR A 391 -2.75 11.07 15.71
CA TYR A 391 -1.85 11.57 16.73
C TYR A 391 -1.17 10.45 17.49
N ARG A 392 0.05 10.74 17.93
CA ARG A 392 0.89 9.83 18.72
C ARG A 392 1.58 10.62 19.82
N ALA A 393 1.64 10.04 21.01
CA ALA A 393 2.41 10.56 22.12
C ALA A 393 3.25 9.43 22.72
N VAL A 394 4.50 9.73 23.07
CA VAL A 394 5.42 8.82 23.77
C VAL A 394 6.00 9.58 24.97
N LEU A 395 6.02 8.91 26.11
CA LEU A 395 6.72 9.37 27.30
C LEU A 395 7.61 8.24 27.81
N GLY A 396 8.86 8.53 28.13
CA GLY A 396 9.76 7.49 28.57
C GLY A 396 10.93 8.02 29.42
N ALA A 397 11.65 7.04 29.96
CA ALA A 397 12.85 7.26 30.73
C ALA A 397 13.89 6.19 30.38
N LYS A 398 15.15 6.60 30.26
CA LYS A 398 16.29 5.71 30.00
C LYS A 398 17.50 6.17 30.84
N GLY A 399 18.48 5.30 31.02
CA GLY A 399 19.69 5.68 31.73
C GLY A 399 20.60 4.48 32.02
N ASP A 400 21.78 4.79 32.57
CA ASP A 400 22.76 3.81 33.04
C ASP A 400 22.61 3.66 34.58
N ILE A 401 22.29 2.43 35.00
CA ILE A 401 22.10 2.10 36.41
C ILE A 401 23.37 1.49 37.07
N GLY A 402 24.51 1.59 36.37
CA GLY A 402 25.81 1.10 36.85
C GLY A 402 26.13 -0.33 36.42
N GLY A 403 27.40 -0.67 36.43
CA GLY A 403 27.87 -2.01 36.02
C GLY A 403 27.65 -2.35 34.55
N GLY A 404 27.49 -1.36 33.69
CA GLY A 404 27.21 -1.53 32.27
C GLY A 404 25.74 -1.82 31.92
N TRP A 405 24.84 -1.75 32.92
CA TRP A 405 23.42 -1.96 32.75
C TRP A 405 22.70 -0.65 32.36
N ASN A 406 22.06 -0.69 31.21
CA ASN A 406 21.19 0.38 30.70
C ASN A 406 19.74 -0.06 30.71
N TYR A 407 18.82 0.87 30.95
CA TYR A 407 17.40 0.63 30.83
C TYR A 407 16.73 1.61 29.88
N ASP A 408 15.61 1.19 29.27
CA ASP A 408 14.66 2.05 28.55
C ASP A 408 13.24 1.59 28.87
N ALA A 409 12.42 2.51 29.36
CA ALA A 409 11.02 2.25 29.69
C ALA A 409 10.16 3.38 29.10
N TYR A 410 9.08 3.02 28.38
CA TYR A 410 8.19 3.99 27.78
C TYR A 410 6.73 3.56 27.79
N TYR A 411 5.87 4.54 27.70
CA TYR A 411 4.46 4.39 27.32
C TYR A 411 4.19 5.18 26.07
N SER A 412 3.49 4.58 25.12
CA SER A 412 2.99 5.25 23.91
C SER A 412 1.49 5.06 23.75
N TYR A 413 0.85 6.11 23.26
CA TYR A 413 -0.54 6.11 22.84
C TYR A 413 -0.62 6.68 21.43
N SER A 414 -1.28 5.96 20.53
CA SER A 414 -1.57 6.44 19.20
C SER A 414 -3.03 6.22 18.83
N ARG A 415 -3.56 7.12 17.99
CA ARG A 415 -4.92 7.01 17.47
C ARG A 415 -5.02 7.64 16.09
N THR A 416 -5.69 6.94 15.18
CA THR A 416 -6.13 7.47 13.89
C THR A 416 -7.64 7.53 13.86
N LYS A 417 -8.19 8.63 13.35
CA LYS A 417 -9.59 8.79 12.99
C LYS A 417 -9.67 9.14 11.52
N SER A 418 -10.38 8.33 10.75
CA SER A 418 -10.69 8.58 9.35
C SER A 418 -12.18 8.87 9.20
N ILE A 419 -12.50 9.96 8.51
CA ILE A 419 -13.87 10.29 8.11
C ILE A 419 -13.88 10.25 6.58
N GLU A 420 -14.62 9.31 6.03
CA GLU A 420 -14.89 9.21 4.61
C GLU A 420 -16.27 9.80 4.31
N THR A 421 -16.30 10.85 3.48
CA THR A 421 -17.54 11.41 2.96
C THR A 421 -17.65 11.08 1.49
N GLN A 422 -18.71 10.39 1.12
CA GLN A 422 -18.99 9.96 -0.25
C GLN A 422 -20.12 10.79 -0.85
N SER A 423 -19.95 11.17 -2.12
CA SER A 423 -20.98 11.83 -2.94
C SER A 423 -21.10 11.14 -4.31
N GLY A 424 -22.21 11.42 -5.01
CA GLY A 424 -22.56 10.70 -6.23
C GLY A 424 -23.14 9.32 -5.96
N ASN A 425 -23.50 9.01 -4.71
CA ASN A 425 -24.19 7.79 -4.32
C ASN A 425 -25.68 7.88 -4.64
N VAL A 426 -26.29 6.75 -4.89
CA VAL A 426 -27.71 6.63 -5.22
C VAL A 426 -28.37 5.60 -4.32
N SER A 427 -29.55 5.93 -3.80
CA SER A 427 -30.39 5.02 -3.02
C SER A 427 -31.16 4.08 -3.95
N ARG A 428 -30.99 2.77 -3.76
CA ARG A 428 -31.73 1.73 -4.49
C ARG A 428 -33.21 1.85 -4.25
N SER A 429 -33.62 2.02 -3.00
CA SER A 429 -35.04 2.11 -2.62
C SER A 429 -35.73 3.32 -3.26
N ARG A 430 -35.05 4.49 -3.30
CA ARG A 430 -35.58 5.68 -3.97
C ARG A 430 -35.65 5.53 -5.49
N VAL A 431 -34.67 4.84 -6.12
CA VAL A 431 -34.77 4.52 -7.55
C VAL A 431 -35.99 3.65 -7.83
N LEU A 432 -36.18 2.57 -7.06
CA LEU A 432 -37.32 1.67 -7.24
C LEU A 432 -38.64 2.37 -6.98
N GLN A 433 -38.75 3.28 -5.99
CA GLN A 433 -39.90 4.12 -5.73
C GLN A 433 -40.22 5.04 -6.93
N ALA A 434 -39.23 5.73 -7.46
CA ALA A 434 -39.34 6.71 -8.51
C ALA A 434 -39.63 6.10 -9.91
N LEU A 435 -39.31 4.81 -10.10
CA LEU A 435 -39.67 4.07 -11.32
C LEU A 435 -41.15 3.65 -11.38
N ARG A 436 -41.84 3.59 -10.24
CA ARG A 436 -43.26 3.30 -10.18
C ARG A 436 -44.05 4.60 -10.28
N THR A 437 -44.67 4.82 -11.43
CA THR A 437 -45.39 6.07 -11.76
C THR A 437 -46.88 5.84 -11.98
N THR A 438 -47.64 6.89 -11.78
CA THR A 438 -49.10 6.95 -12.05
C THR A 438 -49.47 8.39 -12.45
N TYR A 439 -50.73 8.60 -12.85
CA TYR A 439 -51.23 9.95 -13.11
C TYR A 439 -52.09 10.44 -11.94
N ASP A 440 -51.87 11.68 -11.52
CA ASP A 440 -52.74 12.33 -10.53
C ASP A 440 -54.11 12.76 -11.13
N ALA A 441 -54.98 13.30 -10.30
CA ALA A 441 -56.30 13.77 -10.71
C ALA A 441 -56.27 14.91 -11.74
N ASN A 442 -55.12 15.56 -11.93
CA ASN A 442 -54.91 16.65 -12.88
C ASN A 442 -54.22 16.15 -14.17
N GLY A 443 -53.95 14.86 -14.27
CA GLY A 443 -53.27 14.26 -15.41
C GLY A 443 -51.74 14.44 -15.40
N ASN A 444 -51.14 14.84 -14.29
CA ASN A 444 -49.69 14.93 -14.18
C ASN A 444 -49.09 13.57 -13.81
N LEU A 445 -47.95 13.23 -14.44
CA LEU A 445 -47.17 12.02 -14.05
C LEU A 445 -46.53 12.23 -12.69
N VAL A 446 -46.81 11.36 -11.74
CA VAL A 446 -46.32 11.38 -10.38
C VAL A 446 -45.87 9.99 -9.97
N CYS A 447 -45.07 9.87 -8.90
CA CYS A 447 -44.76 8.57 -8.32
C CYS A 447 -46.06 7.94 -7.74
N SER A 448 -46.20 6.61 -7.85
CA SER A 448 -47.32 5.88 -7.20
C SER A 448 -47.27 6.04 -5.67
N ASP A 449 -46.10 6.10 -5.09
CA ASP A 449 -45.83 6.51 -3.71
C ASP A 449 -45.10 7.87 -3.71
N THR A 450 -45.88 8.92 -3.35
CA THR A 450 -45.38 10.31 -3.31
C THR A 450 -44.63 10.66 -2.03
N SER A 451 -44.47 9.73 -1.12
CA SER A 451 -43.73 9.95 0.14
C SER A 451 -42.28 10.43 -0.11
N ASN A 452 -41.70 11.11 0.86
CA ASN A 452 -40.33 11.63 0.82
C ASN A 452 -40.04 12.61 -0.33
N GLY A 453 -41.09 13.17 -0.98
CA GLY A 453 -40.91 14.08 -2.12
C GLY A 453 -40.48 13.37 -3.40
N CYS A 454 -40.97 12.15 -3.64
CA CYS A 454 -40.65 11.36 -4.81
C CYS A 454 -40.92 12.10 -6.12
N VAL A 455 -39.95 12.02 -7.04
CA VAL A 455 -40.06 12.57 -8.41
C VAL A 455 -39.90 11.45 -9.41
N PRO A 456 -40.83 11.33 -10.42
CA PRO A 456 -40.79 10.31 -11.46
C PRO A 456 -39.40 10.25 -12.13
N LEU A 457 -38.86 9.03 -12.27
CA LEU A 457 -37.51 8.78 -12.79
C LEU A 457 -37.59 8.20 -14.20
N ASN A 458 -37.13 8.98 -15.20
CA ASN A 458 -36.95 8.49 -16.55
C ASN A 458 -35.54 7.94 -16.75
N ILE A 459 -35.38 6.62 -16.69
CA ILE A 459 -34.09 5.95 -16.94
C ILE A 459 -33.89 5.56 -18.41
N TYR A 460 -34.90 5.72 -19.27
CA TYR A 460 -34.89 5.25 -20.64
C TYR A 460 -34.25 6.29 -21.57
N GLY A 461 -33.01 6.02 -21.96
CA GLY A 461 -32.20 6.91 -22.80
C GLY A 461 -31.24 7.81 -22.02
N ALA A 462 -30.17 8.24 -22.69
CA ALA A 462 -29.15 9.12 -22.12
C ALA A 462 -29.69 10.55 -21.91
N GLY A 463 -29.35 11.17 -20.76
CA GLY A 463 -29.75 12.55 -20.46
C GLY A 463 -31.20 12.76 -20.04
N ASN A 464 -31.98 11.71 -19.91
CA ASN A 464 -33.42 11.82 -19.66
C ASN A 464 -33.79 11.93 -18.16
N ILE A 465 -32.85 11.73 -17.24
CA ILE A 465 -33.08 11.92 -15.82
C ILE A 465 -33.10 13.41 -15.52
N SER A 466 -34.24 13.93 -15.05
CA SER A 466 -34.36 15.34 -14.67
C SER A 466 -33.48 15.68 -13.45
N ALA A 467 -33.06 16.94 -13.33
CA ALA A 467 -32.28 17.39 -12.18
C ALA A 467 -33.03 17.14 -10.84
N ALA A 468 -34.36 17.25 -10.81
CA ALA A 468 -35.16 16.96 -9.64
C ALA A 468 -35.18 15.47 -9.28
N ALA A 469 -35.30 14.58 -10.28
CA ALA A 469 -35.24 13.13 -10.07
C ALA A 469 -33.81 12.70 -9.66
N ALA A 470 -32.76 13.26 -10.27
CA ALA A 470 -31.38 13.02 -9.86
C ALA A 470 -31.13 13.43 -8.39
N ALA A 471 -31.64 14.60 -8.00
CA ALA A 471 -31.54 15.07 -6.61
C ALA A 471 -32.33 14.18 -5.62
N PHE A 472 -33.48 13.65 -6.02
CA PHE A 472 -34.28 12.75 -5.18
C PHE A 472 -33.56 11.42 -4.91
N ILE A 473 -32.95 10.81 -5.92
CA ILE A 473 -32.30 9.50 -5.77
C ILE A 473 -30.91 9.60 -5.14
N THR A 474 -30.26 10.78 -5.15
CA THR A 474 -28.92 10.99 -4.60
C THR A 474 -28.97 11.06 -3.07
N ILE A 475 -28.01 10.38 -2.44
CA ILE A 475 -27.85 10.40 -0.98
C ILE A 475 -26.39 10.67 -0.61
N PRO A 476 -26.11 11.50 0.42
CA PRO A 476 -24.79 11.57 1.02
C PRO A 476 -24.55 10.36 1.90
N VAL A 477 -23.29 9.91 2.00
CA VAL A 477 -22.86 8.80 2.86
C VAL A 477 -21.63 9.23 3.63
N GLN A 478 -21.58 8.92 4.93
CA GLN A 478 -20.42 9.19 5.77
C GLN A 478 -20.04 7.97 6.59
N ASN A 479 -18.79 7.49 6.39
CA ASN A 479 -18.21 6.40 7.16
C ASN A 479 -17.20 6.95 8.14
N VAL A 480 -17.12 6.38 9.34
CA VAL A 480 -16.15 6.76 10.36
C VAL A 480 -15.37 5.55 10.84
N SER A 481 -14.04 5.63 10.74
CA SER A 481 -13.12 4.63 11.29
C SER A 481 -12.28 5.24 12.41
N THR A 482 -12.01 4.47 13.44
CA THR A 482 -11.11 4.85 14.53
C THR A 482 -10.27 3.65 14.93
N ILE A 483 -8.95 3.85 14.95
CA ILE A 483 -7.98 2.86 15.37
C ILE A 483 -7.16 3.45 16.49
N SER A 484 -6.85 2.67 17.53
CA SER A 484 -5.97 3.10 18.62
C SER A 484 -5.06 1.98 19.08
N GLU A 485 -3.85 2.36 19.45
CA GLU A 485 -2.84 1.46 20.02
C GLU A 485 -2.26 2.08 21.29
N GLN A 486 -2.04 1.23 22.32
CA GLN A 486 -1.34 1.57 23.55
C GLN A 486 -0.21 0.57 23.72
N VAL A 487 1.00 1.06 23.98
CA VAL A 487 2.17 0.22 24.27
C VAL A 487 2.82 0.70 25.54
N ALA A 488 3.04 -0.21 26.49
CA ALA A 488 3.93 -0.02 27.64
C ALA A 488 5.07 -1.02 27.52
N SER A 489 6.30 -0.55 27.46
CA SER A 489 7.49 -1.40 27.28
C SER A 489 8.57 -1.00 28.25
N ALA A 490 9.29 -1.99 28.76
CA ALA A 490 10.48 -1.79 29.58
C ALA A 490 11.53 -2.84 29.22
N SER A 491 12.79 -2.42 29.12
CA SER A 491 13.92 -3.30 28.87
C SER A 491 15.13 -2.89 29.67
N ILE A 492 15.98 -3.86 29.96
CA ILE A 492 17.32 -3.67 30.50
C ILE A 492 18.33 -4.40 29.62
N SER A 493 19.49 -3.82 29.43
CA SER A 493 20.54 -4.37 28.59
C SER A 493 21.92 -4.18 29.22
N ASN A 494 22.80 -5.13 28.96
CA ASN A 494 24.22 -5.02 29.28
C ASN A 494 25.03 -5.53 28.09
N ARG A 495 25.92 -4.70 27.54
CA ARG A 495 26.76 -5.07 26.37
C ARG A 495 28.07 -5.69 26.79
N ASN A 496 28.41 -5.58 28.06
CA ASN A 496 29.70 -6.00 28.64
C ASN A 496 29.48 -6.82 29.91
N LEU A 497 28.58 -7.83 29.86
CA LEU A 497 28.20 -8.61 31.05
C LEU A 497 29.40 -9.36 31.64
N PHE A 498 30.18 -10.05 30.82
CA PHE A 498 31.48 -10.67 31.11
C PHE A 498 32.18 -11.00 29.80
N ASP A 499 33.49 -11.16 29.83
CA ASP A 499 34.30 -11.49 28.65
C ASP A 499 34.74 -12.97 28.71
N LEU A 500 34.53 -13.68 27.56
CA LEU A 500 34.97 -15.09 27.42
C LEU A 500 36.36 -15.21 26.78
N GLY A 501 37.09 -14.11 26.59
CA GLY A 501 38.37 -14.04 25.92
C GLY A 501 38.34 -13.75 24.45
N ALA A 502 37.09 -13.66 23.88
CA ALA A 502 36.87 -13.29 22.47
C ALA A 502 36.07 -11.98 22.33
N GLY A 503 35.79 -11.33 23.45
CA GLY A 503 34.99 -10.11 23.57
C GLY A 503 33.83 -10.29 24.55
N PRO A 504 33.20 -9.17 24.93
CA PRO A 504 32.18 -9.18 25.97
C PRO A 504 30.85 -9.80 25.46
N VAL A 505 30.19 -10.53 26.38
CA VAL A 505 28.82 -11.05 26.16
C VAL A 505 27.82 -9.94 26.37
N GLY A 506 26.92 -9.78 25.40
CA GLY A 506 25.78 -8.85 25.45
C GLY A 506 24.47 -9.55 25.77
N ILE A 507 23.63 -8.93 26.59
CA ILE A 507 22.31 -9.45 26.95
C ILE A 507 21.25 -8.34 27.03
N VAL A 508 20.02 -8.68 26.66
CA VAL A 508 18.80 -7.86 26.86
C VAL A 508 17.73 -8.69 27.50
N PHE A 509 17.00 -8.11 28.44
CA PHE A 509 15.71 -8.59 28.91
C PHE A 509 14.68 -7.50 28.77
N GLY A 510 13.46 -7.86 28.37
CA GLY A 510 12.40 -6.87 28.28
C GLY A 510 11.00 -7.47 28.39
N THR A 511 10.06 -6.59 28.64
CA THR A 511 8.63 -6.88 28.68
C THR A 511 7.84 -5.82 27.94
N GLU A 512 6.72 -6.22 27.34
CA GLU A 512 5.83 -5.32 26.62
C GLU A 512 4.37 -5.70 26.87
N TYR A 513 3.53 -4.70 27.08
CA TYR A 513 2.10 -4.80 27.06
C TYR A 513 1.58 -3.93 25.93
N ARG A 514 0.76 -4.51 25.02
CA ARG A 514 0.14 -3.79 23.92
C ARG A 514 -1.36 -4.06 23.90
N ARG A 515 -2.13 -3.01 23.65
CA ARG A 515 -3.58 -3.06 23.43
C ARG A 515 -3.91 -2.38 22.11
N GLU A 516 -4.65 -3.07 21.27
CA GLU A 516 -5.13 -2.61 20.00
C GLU A 516 -6.65 -2.63 19.98
N HIS A 517 -7.26 -1.58 19.42
CA HIS A 517 -8.70 -1.43 19.30
C HIS A 517 -9.06 -0.72 18.01
N GLY A 518 -10.04 -1.26 17.28
CA GLY A 518 -10.59 -0.69 16.04
C GLY A 518 -12.10 -0.60 16.09
N ASN A 519 -12.63 0.45 15.47
CA ASN A 519 -14.06 0.61 15.24
C ASN A 519 -14.26 1.23 13.84
N TYR A 520 -15.12 0.61 13.06
CA TYR A 520 -15.61 1.14 11.78
C TYR A 520 -17.13 1.20 11.83
N SER A 521 -17.67 2.40 11.65
CA SER A 521 -19.11 2.67 11.62
C SER A 521 -19.48 3.14 10.22
N PRO A 522 -19.97 2.26 9.35
CA PRO A 522 -20.51 2.64 8.06
C PRO A 522 -21.79 3.46 8.23
N ASP A 523 -22.10 4.26 7.23
CA ASP A 523 -23.41 4.90 7.11
C ASP A 523 -24.53 3.86 7.08
N PHE A 524 -25.70 4.19 7.62
CA PHE A 524 -26.85 3.28 7.64
C PHE A 524 -27.26 2.87 6.22
N ALA A 525 -27.24 3.80 5.26
CA ALA A 525 -27.58 3.50 3.88
C ALA A 525 -26.62 2.48 3.25
N LEU A 526 -25.32 2.52 3.64
CA LEU A 526 -24.33 1.55 3.17
C LEU A 526 -24.54 0.18 3.85
N SER A 527 -24.71 0.15 5.17
CA SER A 527 -24.88 -1.09 5.94
C SER A 527 -26.22 -1.80 5.66
N SER A 528 -27.26 -1.07 5.28
CA SER A 528 -28.54 -1.65 4.85
C SER A 528 -28.56 -2.16 3.41
N GLY A 529 -27.48 -1.91 2.61
CA GLY A 529 -27.42 -2.25 1.19
C GLY A 529 -28.25 -1.35 0.27
N ASP A 530 -28.73 -0.18 0.76
CA ASP A 530 -29.50 0.77 -0.03
C ASP A 530 -28.63 1.61 -0.97
N VAL A 531 -27.30 1.70 -0.72
CA VAL A 531 -26.36 2.42 -1.60
C VAL A 531 -26.06 1.59 -2.85
N VAL A 532 -26.20 2.20 -4.02
CA VAL A 532 -25.76 1.64 -5.31
C VAL A 532 -24.47 2.31 -5.75
N GLY A 533 -23.55 1.49 -6.27
CA GLY A 533 -22.24 1.92 -6.77
C GLY A 533 -21.10 1.77 -5.77
N PHE A 534 -21.40 1.48 -4.50
CA PHE A 534 -20.47 0.98 -3.50
C PHE A 534 -21.02 -0.31 -2.89
N ASN A 535 -20.13 -1.20 -2.45
CA ASN A 535 -20.53 -2.48 -1.86
C ASN A 535 -21.08 -2.27 -0.46
N GLY A 536 -22.17 -2.97 -0.12
CA GLY A 536 -22.70 -3.01 1.23
C GLY A 536 -21.74 -3.67 2.20
N GLY A 537 -21.78 -3.30 3.46
CA GLY A 537 -20.93 -3.89 4.50
C GLY A 537 -21.35 -3.48 5.90
N GLU A 538 -21.18 -4.40 6.83
CA GLU A 538 -21.44 -4.17 8.25
C GLU A 538 -20.25 -3.47 8.91
N GLY A 539 -20.49 -2.92 10.10
CA GLY A 539 -19.47 -2.29 10.91
C GLY A 539 -18.47 -3.30 11.46
N LEU A 540 -17.37 -2.74 11.98
CA LEU A 540 -16.35 -3.47 12.74
C LEU A 540 -16.23 -2.82 14.12
N GLY A 541 -16.17 -3.64 15.18
CA GLY A 541 -15.88 -3.14 16.52
C GLY A 541 -15.23 -4.23 17.36
N GLY A 542 -13.98 -4.00 17.79
CA GLY A 542 -13.29 -4.98 18.62
C GLY A 542 -11.87 -4.56 18.96
N GLY A 543 -11.21 -5.41 19.72
CA GLY A 543 -9.83 -5.19 20.11
C GLY A 543 -9.27 -6.38 20.88
N TYR A 544 -7.96 -6.37 21.05
CA TYR A 544 -7.24 -7.37 21.82
C TYR A 544 -6.07 -6.76 22.59
N ASN A 545 -5.50 -7.53 23.47
CA ASN A 545 -4.25 -7.20 24.13
C ASN A 545 -3.26 -8.35 24.06
N VAL A 546 -1.99 -8.01 24.16
CA VAL A 546 -0.87 -8.95 24.22
C VAL A 546 0.07 -8.58 25.37
N LYS A 547 0.58 -9.59 26.08
CA LYS A 547 1.60 -9.48 27.11
C LYS A 547 2.81 -10.28 26.64
N GLU A 548 3.97 -9.66 26.65
CA GLU A 548 5.17 -10.24 26.07
C GLU A 548 6.37 -10.14 27.01
N ALA A 549 7.21 -11.16 26.98
CA ALA A 549 8.55 -11.15 27.61
C ALA A 549 9.57 -11.62 26.59
N TYR A 550 10.73 -10.97 26.52
CA TYR A 550 11.75 -11.28 25.53
C TYR A 550 13.17 -11.17 26.09
N THR A 551 14.07 -11.86 25.41
CA THR A 551 15.52 -11.79 25.70
C THR A 551 16.30 -11.86 24.40
N GLU A 552 17.44 -11.18 24.37
CA GLU A 552 18.44 -11.25 23.30
C GLU A 552 19.81 -11.55 23.91
N LEU A 553 20.65 -12.29 23.21
CA LEU A 553 21.99 -12.67 23.59
C LEU A 553 22.94 -12.53 22.40
N ALA A 554 24.11 -11.94 22.64
CA ALA A 554 25.24 -11.92 21.70
C ALA A 554 26.46 -12.44 22.40
N VAL A 555 27.10 -13.49 21.86
CA VAL A 555 28.23 -14.20 22.47
C VAL A 555 29.39 -14.30 21.47
N PRO A 556 30.43 -13.48 21.60
CA PRO A 556 31.69 -13.71 20.93
C PRO A 556 32.34 -15.00 21.44
N LEU A 557 32.52 -16.00 20.55
CA LEU A 557 33.03 -17.32 20.93
C LEU A 557 34.55 -17.42 20.73
N LEU A 558 35.03 -16.90 19.59
CA LEU A 558 36.46 -16.97 19.20
C LEU A 558 36.87 -15.68 18.51
N ALA A 559 38.09 -15.22 18.76
CA ALA A 559 38.70 -14.06 18.10
C ALA A 559 40.18 -14.27 17.83
N ASP A 560 40.73 -13.62 16.81
CA ASP A 560 42.12 -13.50 16.45
C ASP A 560 42.89 -14.84 16.28
N LEU A 561 42.18 -15.89 15.79
CA LEU A 561 42.73 -17.18 15.43
C LEU A 561 42.91 -17.30 13.89
N PRO A 562 43.77 -18.21 13.38
CA PRO A 562 43.88 -18.47 11.95
C PRO A 562 42.51 -18.80 11.34
N PHE A 563 42.08 -18.05 10.30
CA PHE A 563 40.75 -18.14 9.65
C PHE A 563 39.57 -17.87 10.57
N ILE A 564 39.75 -17.35 11.76
CA ILE A 564 38.71 -16.94 12.70
C ILE A 564 39.06 -15.58 13.30
N LYS A 565 38.97 -14.52 12.51
CA LYS A 565 39.15 -13.15 13.01
C LYS A 565 38.14 -12.80 14.08
N LYS A 566 36.86 -13.24 13.87
CA LYS A 566 35.76 -13.15 14.84
C LYS A 566 34.77 -14.27 14.55
N LEU A 567 34.33 -14.95 15.57
CA LEU A 567 33.19 -15.86 15.54
C LEU A 567 32.21 -15.46 16.65
N GLU A 568 31.06 -14.98 16.29
CA GLU A 568 29.98 -14.58 17.20
C GLU A 568 28.73 -15.36 16.90
N VAL A 569 28.03 -15.80 17.95
CA VAL A 569 26.66 -16.33 17.86
C VAL A 569 25.71 -15.37 18.55
N ASN A 570 24.52 -15.21 17.96
CA ASN A 570 23.46 -14.42 18.55
C ASN A 570 22.16 -15.23 18.61
N GLY A 571 21.31 -14.88 19.56
CA GLY A 571 20.01 -15.51 19.72
C GLY A 571 18.99 -14.55 20.30
N ALA A 572 17.74 -14.76 19.98
CA ALA A 572 16.62 -14.05 20.56
C ALA A 572 15.45 -15.00 20.80
N TYR A 573 14.71 -14.76 21.87
CA TYR A 573 13.49 -15.49 22.20
C TYR A 573 12.46 -14.51 22.74
N ARG A 574 11.18 -14.69 22.31
CA ARG A 574 10.01 -13.94 22.80
C ARG A 574 8.86 -14.89 23.05
N TYR A 575 8.27 -14.77 24.21
CA TYR A 575 6.99 -15.34 24.57
C TYR A 575 5.90 -14.27 24.54
N SER A 576 4.81 -14.52 23.82
CA SER A 576 3.68 -13.61 23.68
C SER A 576 2.38 -14.31 24.08
N TYR A 577 1.56 -13.67 24.92
CA TYR A 577 0.24 -14.15 25.32
C TYR A 577 -0.85 -13.20 24.85
N TYR A 578 -1.65 -13.65 23.90
CA TYR A 578 -2.76 -12.90 23.29
C TYR A 578 -4.09 -13.20 23.97
N SER A 579 -4.97 -12.18 24.07
CA SER A 579 -6.35 -12.37 24.54
C SER A 579 -7.25 -13.05 23.50
N THR A 580 -6.79 -13.26 22.27
CA THR A 580 -7.47 -13.92 21.14
C THR A 580 -7.29 -15.45 21.15
N ALA A 581 -7.78 -16.13 20.11
CA ALA A 581 -7.60 -17.57 19.91
C ALA A 581 -6.14 -18.00 19.71
N ALA A 582 -5.23 -17.09 19.34
CA ALA A 582 -3.79 -17.34 19.23
C ALA A 582 -3.15 -17.76 20.58
N LYS A 583 -3.66 -17.22 21.70
CA LYS A 583 -3.20 -17.52 23.08
C LYS A 583 -1.67 -17.37 23.20
N SER A 584 -0.96 -18.48 23.40
CA SER A 584 0.48 -18.53 23.68
C SER A 584 1.27 -18.75 22.40
N VAL A 585 2.15 -17.82 22.08
CA VAL A 585 2.97 -17.84 20.86
C VAL A 585 4.45 -17.69 21.24
N ASN A 586 5.29 -18.52 20.63
CA ASN A 586 6.74 -18.49 20.83
C ASN A 586 7.45 -18.12 19.52
N THR A 587 8.32 -17.14 19.59
CA THR A 587 9.20 -16.74 18.49
C THR A 587 10.64 -16.78 18.93
N TYR A 588 11.53 -17.20 18.02
CA TYR A 588 12.93 -17.33 18.34
C TYR A 588 13.80 -17.17 17.08
N SER A 589 15.03 -16.77 17.28
CA SER A 589 16.03 -16.71 16.21
C SER A 589 17.41 -17.07 16.77
N GLY A 590 18.25 -17.63 15.89
CA GLY A 590 19.65 -17.88 16.14
C GLY A 590 20.46 -17.57 14.90
N GLY A 591 21.61 -16.91 15.09
CA GLY A 591 22.47 -16.51 14.00
C GLY A 591 23.95 -16.65 14.35
N VAL A 592 24.76 -16.64 13.29
CA VAL A 592 26.23 -16.69 13.40
C VAL A 592 26.83 -15.66 12.46
N VAL A 593 27.83 -14.96 12.94
CA VAL A 593 28.76 -14.14 12.16
C VAL A 593 30.16 -14.72 12.31
N TRP A 594 30.76 -15.13 11.19
CA TRP A 594 32.09 -15.68 11.13
C TRP A 594 32.95 -14.83 10.18
N SER A 595 33.75 -13.95 10.75
CA SER A 595 34.79 -13.22 10.02
C SER A 595 36.00 -14.12 9.90
N LEU A 596 36.26 -14.67 8.70
CA LEU A 596 37.38 -15.54 8.42
C LEU A 596 38.71 -14.75 8.53
N ILE A 597 38.70 -13.59 7.91
CA ILE A 597 39.73 -12.58 7.89
C ILE A 597 39.08 -11.20 7.98
N SER A 598 39.86 -10.15 8.16
CA SER A 598 39.30 -8.78 8.20
C SER A 598 38.55 -8.36 6.93
N ASP A 599 38.86 -9.02 5.80
CA ASP A 599 38.30 -8.67 4.49
C ASP A 599 37.04 -9.51 4.11
N LEU A 600 36.78 -10.63 4.82
CA LEU A 600 35.73 -11.59 4.46
C LEU A 600 35.02 -12.11 5.69
N SER A 601 33.71 -11.88 5.74
CA SER A 601 32.83 -12.45 6.75
C SER A 601 31.71 -13.26 6.10
N LEU A 602 31.32 -14.34 6.76
CA LEU A 602 30.13 -15.14 6.47
C LEU A 602 29.10 -14.89 7.55
N ARG A 603 27.83 -14.89 7.17
CA ARG A 603 26.73 -14.75 8.12
C ARG A 603 25.61 -15.72 7.79
N GLY A 604 24.92 -16.17 8.81
CA GLY A 604 23.76 -17.05 8.66
C GLY A 604 22.78 -16.90 9.81
N GLN A 605 21.51 -17.04 9.51
CA GLN A 605 20.45 -16.94 10.53
C GLN A 605 19.28 -17.84 10.20
N TYR A 606 18.73 -18.44 11.23
CA TYR A 606 17.40 -19.01 11.25
C TYR A 606 16.49 -18.20 12.16
N SER A 607 15.24 -17.98 11.74
CA SER A 607 14.25 -17.34 12.61
C SER A 607 12.86 -17.92 12.40
N ARG A 608 12.14 -18.12 13.52
CA ARG A 608 10.72 -18.37 13.55
C ARG A 608 10.00 -17.09 13.94
N ALA A 609 9.24 -16.55 13.00
CA ALA A 609 8.45 -15.33 13.16
C ALA A 609 6.96 -15.64 13.08
N VAL A 610 6.13 -14.69 13.54
CA VAL A 610 4.68 -14.83 13.57
C VAL A 610 3.99 -13.54 13.17
N ARG A 611 2.73 -13.67 12.68
CA ARG A 611 1.74 -12.62 12.62
C ARG A 611 0.49 -13.07 13.37
N ALA A 612 0.12 -12.36 14.41
CA ALA A 612 -1.19 -12.54 15.04
C ALA A 612 -2.29 -11.97 14.14
N PRO A 613 -3.52 -12.51 14.20
CA PRO A 613 -4.66 -11.91 13.51
C PRO A 613 -4.86 -10.46 13.97
N THR A 614 -5.10 -9.58 13.02
CA THR A 614 -5.38 -8.15 13.26
C THR A 614 -6.80 -7.94 13.77
N VAL A 615 -7.13 -6.72 14.19
CA VAL A 615 -8.51 -6.35 14.57
C VAL A 615 -9.47 -6.57 13.40
N SER A 616 -9.03 -6.25 12.18
CA SER A 616 -9.81 -6.49 10.96
C SER A 616 -10.01 -7.98 10.70
N ASP A 617 -8.95 -8.79 10.80
CA ASP A 617 -9.03 -10.24 10.57
C ASP A 617 -10.05 -10.90 11.51
N LEU A 618 -10.13 -10.42 12.76
CA LEU A 618 -10.98 -11.03 13.79
C LEU A 618 -12.43 -10.51 13.78
N PHE A 619 -12.64 -9.21 13.55
CA PHE A 619 -13.89 -8.53 13.90
C PHE A 619 -14.55 -7.79 12.73
N SER A 620 -14.04 -7.90 11.48
CA SER A 620 -14.76 -7.34 10.31
C SER A 620 -16.14 -7.96 10.20
N GLY A 621 -17.16 -7.12 10.06
CA GLY A 621 -18.50 -7.55 9.74
C GLY A 621 -18.60 -8.17 8.35
N ALA A 622 -19.76 -8.74 8.04
CA ALA A 622 -20.03 -9.28 6.72
C ALA A 622 -20.04 -8.17 5.66
N SER A 623 -19.42 -8.42 4.52
CA SER A 623 -19.38 -7.49 3.39
C SER A 623 -19.62 -8.23 2.08
N GLN A 624 -20.36 -7.62 1.19
CA GLN A 624 -20.61 -8.14 -0.16
C GLN A 624 -19.40 -7.82 -1.06
N ASP A 625 -19.13 -8.77 -1.94
CA ASP A 625 -18.20 -8.62 -3.04
C ASP A 625 -18.72 -9.38 -4.28
N PHE A 626 -18.26 -9.03 -5.45
CA PHE A 626 -18.66 -9.63 -6.72
C PHE A 626 -17.42 -9.98 -7.55
N PRO A 627 -16.58 -10.93 -7.09
CA PRO A 627 -15.40 -11.33 -7.85
C PRO A 627 -15.78 -11.98 -9.17
N ALA A 628 -14.91 -11.82 -10.16
CA ALA A 628 -15.05 -12.52 -11.43
C ALA A 628 -14.89 -14.03 -11.19
N ALA A 629 -15.93 -14.76 -11.49
CA ALA A 629 -15.99 -16.23 -11.39
C ALA A 629 -17.15 -16.75 -12.23
N THR A 630 -16.98 -17.93 -12.83
CA THR A 630 -18.01 -18.58 -13.66
C THR A 630 -18.47 -19.86 -12.97
N ASP A 631 -19.76 -20.07 -12.89
CA ASP A 631 -20.32 -21.33 -12.43
C ASP A 631 -19.99 -22.44 -13.46
N PRO A 632 -19.17 -23.45 -13.11
CA PRO A 632 -18.75 -24.47 -14.06
C PRO A 632 -19.92 -25.28 -14.62
N CYS A 633 -21.04 -25.37 -13.90
CA CYS A 633 -22.23 -26.11 -14.33
C CYS A 633 -22.99 -25.42 -15.48
N THR A 634 -22.73 -24.13 -15.75
CA THR A 634 -23.32 -23.40 -16.89
C THR A 634 -22.52 -23.62 -18.19
N THR A 635 -21.31 -24.14 -18.09
CA THR A 635 -20.40 -24.29 -19.24
C THR A 635 -20.75 -25.50 -20.12
N ALA A 636 -20.46 -25.44 -21.42
CA ALA A 636 -20.75 -26.54 -22.34
C ALA A 636 -20.05 -27.84 -21.95
N ILE A 637 -18.86 -27.77 -21.31
CA ILE A 637 -18.09 -28.94 -20.86
C ILE A 637 -18.84 -29.72 -19.78
N ALA A 638 -19.72 -29.08 -18.99
CA ALA A 638 -20.51 -29.77 -17.97
C ALA A 638 -21.48 -30.83 -18.56
N ARG A 639 -21.86 -30.71 -19.85
CA ARG A 639 -22.69 -31.71 -20.54
C ARG A 639 -21.91 -32.97 -20.92
N THR A 640 -20.63 -32.84 -21.24
CA THR A 640 -19.82 -33.91 -21.83
C THR A 640 -18.87 -34.54 -20.82
N ASN A 641 -18.48 -33.83 -19.78
CA ASN A 641 -17.62 -34.34 -18.73
C ASN A 641 -18.45 -35.01 -17.61
N THR A 642 -18.27 -36.33 -17.44
CA THR A 642 -19.05 -37.13 -16.49
C THR A 642 -18.86 -36.72 -15.04
N ASN A 643 -17.63 -36.35 -14.64
CA ASN A 643 -17.33 -35.93 -13.25
C ASN A 643 -17.98 -34.60 -12.92
N LEU A 644 -17.82 -33.62 -13.81
CA LEU A 644 -18.42 -32.29 -13.61
C LEU A 644 -19.97 -32.39 -13.59
N ASN A 645 -20.55 -33.16 -14.53
CA ASN A 645 -21.99 -33.37 -14.57
C ASN A 645 -22.51 -33.96 -13.25
N ALA A 646 -21.87 -35.03 -12.76
CA ALA A 646 -22.24 -35.66 -11.50
C ALA A 646 -22.12 -34.69 -10.30
N SER A 647 -21.05 -33.88 -10.25
CA SER A 647 -20.84 -32.87 -9.23
C SER A 647 -21.91 -31.78 -9.29
N CYS A 648 -22.33 -31.34 -10.48
CA CYS A 648 -23.39 -30.33 -10.64
C CYS A 648 -24.75 -30.88 -10.14
N VAL A 649 -25.10 -32.12 -10.49
CA VAL A 649 -26.33 -32.75 -9.97
C VAL A 649 -26.29 -32.90 -8.46
N ALA A 650 -25.18 -33.35 -7.92
CA ALA A 650 -24.99 -33.53 -6.48
C ALA A 650 -25.13 -32.19 -5.70
N ASN A 651 -24.79 -31.07 -6.34
CA ASN A 651 -24.90 -29.73 -5.77
C ASN A 651 -26.19 -28.99 -6.18
N GLY A 652 -27.24 -29.73 -6.60
CA GLY A 652 -28.60 -29.23 -6.73
C GLY A 652 -28.97 -28.64 -8.09
N VAL A 653 -28.12 -28.73 -9.13
CA VAL A 653 -28.48 -28.30 -10.48
C VAL A 653 -29.30 -29.40 -11.20
N PRO A 654 -30.52 -29.13 -11.68
CA PRO A 654 -31.27 -30.09 -12.47
C PRO A 654 -30.54 -30.54 -13.72
N ALA A 655 -30.51 -31.84 -14.01
CA ALA A 655 -29.77 -32.38 -15.14
C ALA A 655 -30.15 -31.76 -16.51
N SER A 656 -31.36 -31.27 -16.66
CA SER A 656 -31.86 -30.58 -17.88
C SER A 656 -31.24 -29.19 -18.09
N LEU A 657 -30.75 -28.56 -17.03
CA LEU A 657 -30.18 -27.21 -17.06
C LEU A 657 -28.65 -27.22 -17.18
N ILE A 658 -27.98 -28.34 -16.93
CA ILE A 658 -26.52 -28.42 -16.99
C ILE A 658 -26.01 -28.04 -18.38
N GLY A 659 -25.02 -27.15 -18.41
CA GLY A 659 -24.41 -26.59 -19.61
C GLY A 659 -25.31 -25.56 -20.33
N THR A 660 -26.27 -24.97 -19.63
CA THR A 660 -27.06 -23.82 -20.10
C THR A 660 -26.74 -22.61 -19.22
N ALA A 661 -26.97 -21.40 -19.75
CA ALA A 661 -26.78 -20.16 -19.00
C ALA A 661 -27.99 -19.86 -18.07
N TYR A 662 -28.36 -20.79 -17.20
CA TYR A 662 -29.48 -20.63 -16.27
C TYR A 662 -29.27 -19.49 -15.25
N ASP A 663 -28.00 -19.11 -14.99
CA ASP A 663 -27.59 -17.99 -14.16
C ASP A 663 -27.61 -16.62 -14.89
N GLY A 664 -28.16 -16.60 -16.11
CA GLY A 664 -28.16 -15.41 -16.97
C GLY A 664 -26.83 -15.10 -17.66
N GLY A 665 -25.87 -16.04 -17.63
CA GLY A 665 -24.51 -15.87 -18.18
C GLY A 665 -23.68 -14.92 -17.32
N SER A 666 -23.88 -14.95 -16.01
CA SER A 666 -23.10 -14.12 -15.08
C SER A 666 -21.63 -14.54 -15.07
N THR A 667 -20.75 -13.55 -15.16
CA THR A 667 -19.30 -13.71 -14.99
C THR A 667 -18.79 -13.25 -13.62
N GLN A 668 -19.72 -12.92 -12.71
CA GLN A 668 -19.43 -12.54 -11.33
C GLN A 668 -20.37 -13.31 -10.39
N ILE A 669 -19.85 -13.73 -9.26
CA ILE A 669 -20.60 -14.44 -8.22
C ILE A 669 -20.62 -13.59 -6.95
N GLN A 670 -21.84 -13.34 -6.44
CA GLN A 670 -21.99 -12.66 -5.16
C GLN A 670 -21.34 -13.48 -4.05
N THR A 671 -20.45 -12.83 -3.32
CA THR A 671 -19.61 -13.45 -2.28
C THR A 671 -19.75 -12.65 -0.99
N ILE A 672 -19.85 -13.33 0.14
CA ILE A 672 -19.87 -12.73 1.46
C ILE A 672 -18.49 -12.95 2.11
N ASN A 673 -17.73 -11.87 2.28
CA ASN A 673 -16.49 -11.84 3.00
C ASN A 673 -16.74 -11.45 4.47
N GLY A 674 -15.85 -11.82 5.38
CA GLY A 674 -15.95 -11.43 6.79
C GLY A 674 -14.75 -11.84 7.61
N GLY A 675 -14.61 -11.26 8.81
CA GLY A 675 -13.62 -11.65 9.79
C GLY A 675 -13.94 -12.98 10.46
N ASN A 676 -12.98 -13.52 11.24
CA ASN A 676 -13.14 -14.77 11.93
C ASN A 676 -12.43 -14.73 13.30
N PRO A 677 -13.19 -14.66 14.42
CA PRO A 677 -12.61 -14.64 15.77
C PRO A 677 -11.85 -15.91 16.17
N ALA A 678 -12.01 -17.02 15.43
CA ALA A 678 -11.32 -18.29 15.68
C ALA A 678 -9.92 -18.36 15.04
N LEU A 679 -9.50 -17.34 14.30
CA LEU A 679 -8.18 -17.30 13.67
C LEU A 679 -7.05 -17.41 14.67
N ARG A 680 -6.03 -18.15 14.26
CA ARG A 680 -4.76 -18.30 14.96
C ARG A 680 -3.65 -17.56 14.21
N GLU A 681 -2.49 -17.53 14.82
CA GLU A 681 -1.30 -16.89 14.25
C GLU A 681 -0.84 -17.58 12.94
N GLU A 682 -0.33 -16.78 12.01
CA GLU A 682 0.55 -17.26 10.96
C GLU A 682 1.94 -17.53 11.52
N THR A 683 2.59 -18.56 11.04
CA THR A 683 3.97 -18.87 11.40
C THR A 683 4.88 -18.83 10.20
N SER A 684 6.10 -18.32 10.37
CA SER A 684 7.09 -18.25 9.30
C SER A 684 8.43 -18.81 9.74
N ASP A 685 9.00 -19.70 8.95
CA ASP A 685 10.37 -20.15 9.08
C ASP A 685 11.24 -19.47 8.02
N THR A 686 12.22 -18.69 8.48
CA THR A 686 13.14 -17.93 7.62
C THR A 686 14.56 -18.42 7.78
N TYR A 687 15.24 -18.66 6.67
CA TYR A 687 16.67 -18.97 6.60
C TYR A 687 17.36 -17.89 5.76
N THR A 688 18.46 -17.35 6.29
CA THR A 688 19.34 -16.46 5.54
C THR A 688 20.78 -16.95 5.61
N ALA A 689 21.54 -16.77 4.52
CA ALA A 689 22.97 -17.05 4.46
C ALA A 689 23.62 -16.03 3.53
N GLY A 690 24.71 -15.41 3.97
CA GLY A 690 25.31 -14.32 3.23
C GLY A 690 26.81 -14.21 3.39
N ILE A 691 27.40 -13.38 2.51
CA ILE A 691 28.80 -13.00 2.53
C ILE A 691 28.93 -11.48 2.63
N VAL A 692 29.97 -11.02 3.31
CA VAL A 692 30.38 -9.61 3.41
C VAL A 692 31.84 -9.51 3.03
N LEU A 693 32.14 -8.68 2.02
CA LEU A 693 33.50 -8.42 1.50
C LEU A 693 33.87 -6.95 1.71
N GLN A 694 35.01 -6.70 2.35
CA GLN A 694 35.62 -5.37 2.60
C GLN A 694 37.11 -5.44 2.32
N PRO A 695 37.55 -5.58 1.05
CA PRO A 695 38.92 -5.86 0.73
C PRO A 695 39.82 -4.65 1.02
N ARG A 696 40.82 -4.80 1.88
CA ARG A 696 41.78 -3.75 2.26
C ARG A 696 42.64 -3.24 1.10
N PHE A 697 42.79 -4.04 0.02
CA PHE A 697 43.46 -3.61 -1.21
C PHE A 697 42.61 -2.70 -2.08
N LEU A 698 41.31 -2.55 -1.78
CA LEU A 698 40.36 -1.64 -2.45
C LEU A 698 39.59 -0.84 -1.39
N PRO A 699 40.23 0.16 -0.75
CA PRO A 699 39.61 0.97 0.29
C PRO A 699 38.32 1.64 -0.21
N GLY A 700 37.31 1.72 0.65
CA GLY A 700 35.98 2.29 0.29
C GLY A 700 35.06 1.36 -0.51
N PHE A 701 35.50 0.12 -0.80
CA PHE A 701 34.63 -0.90 -1.43
C PHE A 701 34.04 -1.82 -0.38
N THR A 702 32.73 -2.04 -0.49
CA THR A 702 31.98 -3.07 0.25
C THR A 702 31.05 -3.83 -0.68
N PHE A 703 30.94 -5.16 -0.46
CA PHE A 703 29.99 -5.99 -1.18
C PHE A 703 29.32 -6.95 -0.19
N THR A 704 27.99 -7.04 -0.28
CA THR A 704 27.18 -8.03 0.44
C THR A 704 26.33 -8.81 -0.53
N ALA A 705 26.14 -10.11 -0.27
CA ALA A 705 25.16 -10.93 -0.96
C ALA A 705 24.54 -11.91 0.03
N ASP A 706 23.21 -11.93 0.08
CA ASP A 706 22.44 -12.70 1.05
C ASP A 706 21.35 -13.51 0.36
N TYR A 707 21.45 -14.82 0.45
CA TYR A 707 20.36 -15.73 0.11
C TYR A 707 19.29 -15.71 1.22
N TYR A 708 18.02 -15.72 0.85
CA TYR A 708 16.90 -15.88 1.76
C TYR A 708 15.94 -16.97 1.29
N LYS A 709 15.30 -17.63 2.26
CA LYS A 709 14.15 -18.52 2.07
C LYS A 709 13.16 -18.27 3.20
N ILE A 710 11.94 -17.89 2.88
CA ILE A 710 10.86 -17.61 3.81
C ILE A 710 9.69 -18.55 3.47
N LYS A 711 9.27 -19.35 4.45
CA LYS A 711 8.10 -20.23 4.33
C LYS A 711 7.07 -19.82 5.38
N ILE A 712 5.89 -19.37 4.93
CA ILE A 712 4.76 -19.02 5.79
C ILE A 712 3.74 -20.15 5.75
N ALA A 713 3.28 -20.57 6.91
CA ALA A 713 2.19 -21.54 7.10
C ALA A 713 1.04 -20.91 7.89
N ASN A 714 -0.15 -21.49 7.79
CA ASN A 714 -1.37 -20.95 8.38
C ASN A 714 -1.67 -19.52 7.90
N TYR A 715 -1.37 -19.24 6.64
CA TYR A 715 -1.56 -17.93 6.03
C TYR A 715 -3.02 -17.51 6.15
N ILE A 716 -3.27 -16.34 6.75
CA ILE A 716 -4.61 -15.79 6.92
C ILE A 716 -5.01 -15.11 5.62
N SER A 717 -5.97 -15.71 4.96
CA SER A 717 -6.58 -15.18 3.73
C SER A 717 -7.96 -15.78 3.53
N THR A 718 -8.71 -15.23 2.60
CA THR A 718 -9.85 -15.92 2.00
C THR A 718 -9.35 -16.97 1.01
N VAL A 719 -10.11 -18.02 0.80
CA VAL A 719 -9.79 -19.04 -0.23
C VAL A 719 -9.92 -18.43 -1.64
N GLY A 720 -10.85 -17.50 -1.81
CA GLY A 720 -11.22 -16.90 -3.09
C GLY A 720 -12.28 -17.72 -3.83
N THR A 721 -13.27 -17.06 -4.40
CA THR A 721 -14.45 -17.71 -5.00
C THR A 721 -14.07 -18.69 -6.11
N THR A 722 -13.14 -18.32 -6.99
CA THR A 722 -12.63 -19.21 -8.04
C THR A 722 -11.98 -20.48 -7.46
N ASN A 723 -11.20 -20.34 -6.38
CA ASN A 723 -10.56 -21.49 -5.73
C ASN A 723 -11.59 -22.36 -4.94
N LEU A 724 -12.63 -21.76 -4.37
CA LEU A 724 -13.76 -22.50 -3.79
C LEU A 724 -14.44 -23.37 -4.85
N ILE A 725 -14.68 -22.80 -6.04
CA ILE A 725 -15.25 -23.52 -7.19
C ILE A 725 -14.31 -24.64 -7.63
N ARG A 726 -13.01 -24.37 -7.80
CA ARG A 726 -12.02 -25.39 -8.17
C ARG A 726 -11.95 -26.51 -7.12
N ALA A 727 -11.95 -26.18 -5.85
CA ALA A 727 -11.96 -27.16 -4.76
C ALA A 727 -13.19 -28.08 -4.83
N CYS A 728 -14.38 -27.50 -5.05
CA CYS A 728 -15.68 -28.21 -5.09
C CYS A 728 -15.89 -29.03 -6.38
N TYR A 729 -15.54 -28.47 -7.54
CA TYR A 729 -15.87 -29.07 -8.85
C TYR A 729 -14.66 -29.65 -9.60
N GLY A 730 -13.43 -29.43 -9.11
CA GLY A 730 -12.22 -29.69 -9.87
C GLY A 730 -12.01 -28.69 -11.01
N ASP A 731 -11.04 -28.96 -11.87
CA ASP A 731 -10.73 -28.17 -13.06
C ASP A 731 -10.29 -29.08 -14.23
N ALA A 732 -9.87 -28.47 -15.34
CA ALA A 732 -9.46 -29.22 -16.54
C ALA A 732 -8.21 -30.09 -16.27
N ASP A 733 -7.30 -29.64 -15.39
CA ASP A 733 -6.05 -30.33 -15.11
C ASP A 733 -6.27 -31.69 -14.40
N ASN A 734 -7.35 -31.79 -13.59
CA ASN A 734 -7.71 -33.04 -12.89
C ASN A 734 -8.97 -33.72 -13.43
N GLY A 735 -9.41 -33.37 -14.63
CA GLY A 735 -10.61 -33.92 -15.27
C GLY A 735 -11.91 -33.60 -14.55
N TYR A 736 -11.98 -32.48 -13.86
CA TYR A 736 -13.12 -32.01 -13.07
C TYR A 736 -13.53 -32.96 -11.93
N THR A 737 -12.56 -33.64 -11.32
CA THR A 737 -12.78 -34.38 -10.08
C THR A 737 -12.66 -33.40 -8.90
N PRO A 738 -13.61 -33.32 -7.96
CA PRO A 738 -13.48 -32.49 -6.78
C PRO A 738 -12.16 -32.70 -6.04
N TYR A 739 -11.42 -31.63 -5.76
CA TYR A 739 -10.23 -31.71 -4.91
C TYR A 739 -10.64 -31.97 -3.45
N ASP A 740 -11.71 -31.27 -3.00
CA ASP A 740 -12.31 -31.44 -1.69
C ASP A 740 -13.79 -30.97 -1.73
N SER A 741 -14.71 -31.93 -1.74
CA SER A 741 -16.15 -31.67 -1.82
C SER A 741 -16.73 -30.93 -0.61
N SER A 742 -15.99 -30.83 0.52
CA SER A 742 -16.46 -30.07 1.69
C SER A 742 -16.61 -28.57 1.38
N TYR A 743 -15.85 -28.05 0.41
CA TYR A 743 -15.96 -26.66 -0.03
C TYR A 743 -17.25 -26.34 -0.81
N CYS A 744 -17.98 -27.35 -1.27
CA CYS A 744 -19.25 -27.13 -1.95
C CYS A 744 -20.32 -26.49 -1.02
N SER A 745 -20.23 -26.73 0.30
CA SER A 745 -21.09 -26.08 1.27
C SER A 745 -20.93 -24.56 1.36
N SER A 746 -19.78 -24.03 0.90
CA SER A 746 -19.51 -22.60 0.80
C SER A 746 -20.04 -21.95 -0.49
N LEU A 747 -20.67 -22.73 -1.36
CA LEU A 747 -21.22 -22.30 -2.66
C LEU A 747 -22.72 -22.60 -2.73
N PRO A 748 -23.53 -21.94 -1.87
CA PRO A 748 -24.97 -22.17 -1.89
C PRO A 748 -25.58 -21.72 -3.22
N ARG A 749 -26.70 -22.35 -3.60
CA ARG A 749 -27.43 -22.05 -4.82
C ARG A 749 -28.83 -21.52 -4.50
N ASP A 750 -29.26 -20.53 -5.26
CA ASP A 750 -30.64 -20.04 -5.19
C ASP A 750 -31.62 -21.14 -5.66
N ALA A 751 -32.71 -21.34 -4.93
CA ALA A 751 -33.62 -22.42 -5.18
C ALA A 751 -34.45 -22.28 -6.49
N ASN A 752 -34.56 -21.07 -7.04
CA ASN A 752 -35.34 -20.80 -8.25
C ASN A 752 -34.45 -20.69 -9.52
N SER A 753 -33.34 -19.95 -9.41
CA SER A 753 -32.41 -19.72 -10.54
C SER A 753 -31.31 -20.76 -10.62
N TYR A 754 -31.05 -21.52 -9.55
CA TYR A 754 -29.92 -22.45 -9.39
C TYR A 754 -28.52 -21.80 -9.49
N ALA A 755 -28.47 -20.48 -9.63
CA ALA A 755 -27.21 -19.73 -9.64
C ALA A 755 -26.52 -19.81 -8.28
N ILE A 756 -25.17 -19.87 -8.29
CA ILE A 756 -24.40 -19.72 -7.05
C ILE A 756 -24.60 -18.29 -6.54
N THR A 757 -25.03 -18.16 -5.29
CA THR A 757 -25.23 -16.86 -4.62
C THR A 757 -24.70 -16.92 -3.19
N ASP A 758 -24.35 -15.74 -2.61
CA ASP A 758 -23.84 -15.65 -1.23
C ASP A 758 -22.72 -16.64 -0.90
N ALA A 759 -21.80 -16.85 -1.87
CA ALA A 759 -20.64 -17.72 -1.67
C ALA A 759 -19.88 -17.28 -0.42
N THR A 760 -19.73 -18.15 0.59
CA THR A 760 -19.09 -17.82 1.86
C THR A 760 -17.58 -17.87 1.73
N ASN A 761 -16.91 -16.72 1.87
CA ASN A 761 -15.46 -16.58 1.68
C ASN A 761 -14.83 -15.85 2.88
N THR A 762 -15.14 -16.31 4.09
CA THR A 762 -14.59 -15.73 5.33
C THR A 762 -13.10 -16.05 5.48
N LEU A 763 -12.39 -15.20 6.25
CA LEU A 763 -10.98 -15.40 6.53
C LEU A 763 -10.71 -16.71 7.28
N ALA A 764 -9.66 -17.42 6.89
CA ALA A 764 -9.27 -18.69 7.49
C ALA A 764 -7.74 -18.88 7.46
N ASN A 765 -7.21 -19.75 8.33
CA ASN A 765 -5.80 -20.17 8.35
C ASN A 765 -5.57 -21.33 7.35
N THR A 766 -5.80 -21.11 6.07
CA THR A 766 -5.81 -22.19 5.06
C THR A 766 -4.61 -22.18 4.13
N GLY A 767 -3.98 -21.03 3.93
CA GLY A 767 -2.97 -20.83 2.90
C GLY A 767 -1.53 -21.03 3.34
N GLY A 768 -0.62 -20.88 2.38
CA GLY A 768 0.81 -20.85 2.58
C GLY A 768 1.54 -20.05 1.51
N VAL A 769 2.71 -19.52 1.87
CA VAL A 769 3.62 -18.84 0.93
C VAL A 769 5.03 -19.34 1.11
N ASN A 770 5.72 -19.60 -0.01
CA ASN A 770 7.14 -19.94 -0.02
C ASN A 770 7.87 -19.03 -1.01
N THR A 771 8.77 -18.18 -0.50
CA THR A 771 9.60 -17.32 -1.35
C THR A 771 11.07 -17.48 -1.05
N ARG A 772 11.91 -17.39 -2.09
CA ARG A 772 13.37 -17.46 -1.99
C ARG A 772 14.02 -16.60 -3.05
N GLY A 773 15.18 -16.07 -2.71
CA GLY A 773 15.92 -15.19 -3.61
C GLY A 773 17.28 -14.83 -3.05
N VAL A 774 17.96 -13.91 -3.73
CA VAL A 774 19.25 -13.34 -3.33
C VAL A 774 19.15 -11.83 -3.41
N ASP A 775 19.50 -11.16 -2.31
CA ASP A 775 19.74 -9.71 -2.28
C ASP A 775 21.25 -9.46 -2.33
N PHE A 776 21.66 -8.41 -3.02
CA PHE A 776 23.06 -8.00 -3.04
C PHE A 776 23.17 -6.48 -3.06
N GLU A 777 24.25 -5.99 -2.47
CA GLU A 777 24.63 -4.59 -2.52
C GLU A 777 26.15 -4.45 -2.69
N ALA A 778 26.55 -3.60 -3.62
CA ALA A 778 27.93 -3.16 -3.77
C ALA A 778 27.98 -1.64 -3.57
N ARG A 779 28.92 -1.16 -2.76
CA ARG A 779 29.23 0.26 -2.57
C ARG A 779 30.72 0.47 -2.86
N TYR A 780 31.03 1.59 -3.50
CA TYR A 780 32.40 2.01 -3.72
C TYR A 780 32.49 3.53 -3.67
N SER A 781 33.27 4.05 -2.74
CA SER A 781 33.60 5.48 -2.63
C SER A 781 35.01 5.69 -3.09
N LEU A 782 35.17 6.35 -4.26
CA LEU A 782 36.47 6.58 -4.92
C LEU A 782 36.85 8.05 -4.79
N PRO A 783 37.85 8.40 -3.98
CA PRO A 783 38.42 9.73 -4.01
C PRO A 783 39.21 9.92 -5.30
N LEU A 784 39.16 11.12 -5.87
CA LEU A 784 39.82 11.48 -7.12
C LEU A 784 40.71 12.72 -6.90
N ASP A 785 41.95 12.67 -7.39
CA ASP A 785 42.94 13.74 -7.25
C ASP A 785 42.78 14.89 -8.29
N PHE A 786 41.58 15.03 -8.82
CA PHE A 786 41.16 16.13 -9.65
C PHE A 786 39.77 16.62 -9.25
N GLY A 787 39.50 17.89 -9.49
CA GLY A 787 38.19 18.49 -9.17
C GLY A 787 37.85 19.59 -10.16
N ALA A 788 36.69 20.21 -9.90
CA ALA A 788 36.18 21.34 -10.68
C ALA A 788 35.56 22.38 -9.74
N PHE A 789 35.14 23.52 -10.28
CA PHE A 789 34.46 24.60 -9.52
C PHE A 789 35.25 25.10 -8.31
N GLY A 790 36.61 25.19 -8.45
CA GLY A 790 37.51 25.68 -7.40
C GLY A 790 38.05 24.61 -6.45
N SER A 791 37.59 23.37 -6.57
CA SER A 791 38.12 22.22 -5.83
C SER A 791 39.24 21.53 -6.64
N THR A 792 40.26 21.07 -5.94
CA THR A 792 41.36 20.24 -6.52
C THR A 792 41.09 18.76 -6.39
N THR A 793 40.11 18.36 -5.61
CA THR A 793 39.69 16.96 -5.39
C THR A 793 38.23 16.76 -5.67
N SER A 794 37.85 15.53 -5.90
CA SER A 794 36.44 15.12 -6.04
C SER A 794 36.25 13.70 -5.52
N ARG A 795 34.97 13.27 -5.44
CA ARG A 795 34.61 11.92 -5.02
C ARG A 795 33.54 11.34 -5.95
N LEU A 796 33.72 10.08 -6.31
CA LEU A 796 32.73 9.30 -7.04
C LEU A 796 32.18 8.18 -6.11
N ASP A 797 30.95 8.29 -5.72
CA ASP A 797 30.24 7.26 -4.94
C ASP A 797 29.37 6.41 -5.86
N LEU A 798 29.63 5.11 -5.88
CA LEU A 798 28.87 4.13 -6.67
C LEU A 798 28.11 3.20 -5.71
N ARG A 799 26.83 3.01 -5.93
CA ARG A 799 26.00 2.05 -5.20
C ARG A 799 25.18 1.24 -6.19
N VAL A 800 25.28 -0.08 -6.10
CA VAL A 800 24.44 -1.03 -6.84
C VAL A 800 23.70 -1.89 -5.82
N SER A 801 22.39 -1.85 -5.83
CA SER A 801 21.54 -2.72 -5.02
C SER A 801 20.67 -3.56 -5.94
N GLY A 802 20.49 -4.83 -5.62
CA GLY A 802 19.67 -5.71 -6.43
C GLY A 802 19.03 -6.85 -5.67
N THR A 803 17.93 -7.34 -6.22
CA THR A 803 17.25 -8.56 -5.77
C THR A 803 17.03 -9.48 -6.97
N ARG A 804 17.42 -10.75 -6.81
CA ARG A 804 17.05 -11.84 -7.70
C ARG A 804 15.98 -12.70 -7.02
N LEU A 805 14.74 -12.61 -7.47
CA LEU A 805 13.66 -13.49 -7.04
C LEU A 805 13.80 -14.84 -7.76
N ILE A 806 13.98 -15.93 -6.99
CA ILE A 806 14.13 -17.30 -7.52
C ILE A 806 12.78 -17.99 -7.57
N ALA A 807 11.98 -17.88 -6.51
CA ALA A 807 10.63 -18.45 -6.42
C ALA A 807 9.73 -17.57 -5.55
N PHE A 808 8.46 -17.56 -5.89
CA PHE A 808 7.37 -17.02 -5.08
C PHE A 808 6.15 -17.91 -5.36
N ASP A 809 5.90 -18.84 -4.44
CA ASP A 809 4.84 -19.82 -4.54
C ASP A 809 3.77 -19.48 -3.52
N TYR A 810 2.54 -19.22 -3.97
CA TYR A 810 1.37 -18.98 -3.14
C TYR A 810 0.41 -20.15 -3.28
N ASN A 811 -0.02 -20.70 -2.17
CA ASN A 811 -1.07 -21.71 -2.12
C ASN A 811 -2.24 -21.20 -1.29
N PRO A 812 -3.43 -20.98 -1.86
CA PRO A 812 -4.60 -20.49 -1.15
C PRO A 812 -5.17 -21.53 -0.17
N VAL A 813 -4.98 -22.82 -0.44
CA VAL A 813 -5.42 -23.93 0.39
C VAL A 813 -4.30 -24.94 0.54
N ALA A 814 -3.56 -24.87 1.66
CA ALA A 814 -2.36 -25.69 1.86
C ALA A 814 -2.65 -27.22 1.86
N ALA A 815 -3.88 -27.63 2.16
CA ALA A 815 -4.33 -29.00 2.06
C ALA A 815 -4.49 -29.51 0.61
N ILE A 816 -4.52 -28.60 -0.38
CA ILE A 816 -4.63 -28.91 -1.81
C ILE A 816 -3.39 -28.36 -2.53
N PRO A 817 -2.26 -29.11 -2.56
CA PRO A 817 -0.99 -28.64 -3.15
C PRO A 817 -1.10 -28.24 -4.62
N ASP A 818 -2.01 -28.87 -5.37
CA ASP A 818 -2.21 -28.64 -6.82
C ASP A 818 -2.80 -27.25 -7.13
N LEU A 819 -3.32 -26.54 -6.11
CA LEU A 819 -3.74 -25.14 -6.24
C LEU A 819 -2.57 -24.14 -6.11
N THR A 820 -1.32 -24.60 -6.02
CA THR A 820 -0.15 -23.72 -5.87
C THR A 820 0.10 -22.89 -7.13
N ILE A 821 0.25 -21.59 -6.94
CA ILE A 821 0.49 -20.60 -7.99
C ILE A 821 1.92 -20.10 -7.88
N ASN A 822 2.71 -20.21 -8.95
CA ASN A 822 4.07 -19.66 -9.01
C ASN A 822 4.06 -18.29 -9.68
N CYS A 823 4.44 -17.24 -8.94
CA CYS A 823 4.41 -15.85 -9.41
C CYS A 823 5.79 -15.27 -9.78
N ALA A 824 6.90 -16.00 -9.57
CA ALA A 824 8.24 -15.47 -9.89
C ALA A 824 8.43 -15.25 -11.40
N GLY A 825 8.55 -14.00 -11.81
CA GLY A 825 8.63 -13.58 -13.22
C GLY A 825 7.28 -13.50 -13.91
N LYS A 826 6.19 -13.42 -13.15
CA LYS A 826 4.82 -13.33 -13.65
C LYS A 826 4.10 -12.08 -13.17
N PHE A 827 3.00 -11.75 -13.84
CA PHE A 827 2.00 -10.73 -13.51
C PHE A 827 0.62 -11.26 -13.93
N GLY A 828 -0.46 -10.62 -13.59
CA GLY A 828 -1.82 -11.00 -14.03
C GLY A 828 -2.82 -10.99 -12.88
N GLN A 829 -4.00 -11.51 -13.14
CA GLN A 829 -5.13 -11.46 -12.20
C GLN A 829 -4.88 -12.30 -10.93
N THR A 830 -4.14 -13.39 -11.03
CA THR A 830 -3.88 -14.31 -9.92
C THR A 830 -2.70 -13.86 -9.07
N CYS A 831 -1.58 -13.49 -9.72
CA CYS A 831 -0.39 -12.98 -9.03
C CYS A 831 -0.55 -11.53 -8.55
N GLY A 832 -1.45 -10.76 -9.13
CA GLY A 832 -1.73 -9.37 -8.80
C GLY A 832 -0.65 -8.43 -9.33
N ASN A 833 0.49 -8.32 -8.65
CA ASN A 833 1.57 -7.41 -9.03
C ASN A 833 2.61 -8.08 -9.94
N PRO A 834 3.36 -7.29 -10.75
CA PRO A 834 4.51 -7.81 -11.50
C PRO A 834 5.66 -8.24 -10.58
N TYR A 835 5.90 -9.54 -10.44
CA TYR A 835 7.00 -10.13 -9.66
C TYR A 835 8.25 -10.32 -10.54
N ALA A 836 8.88 -9.23 -10.94
CA ALA A 836 10.10 -9.28 -11.75
C ALA A 836 11.21 -10.12 -11.08
N LYS A 837 11.86 -11.03 -11.84
CA LYS A 837 12.94 -11.90 -11.32
C LYS A 837 14.18 -11.10 -10.95
N TRP A 838 14.45 -10.00 -11.65
CA TRP A 838 15.53 -9.08 -11.36
C TRP A 838 14.98 -7.67 -11.14
N ARG A 839 15.38 -7.09 -10.04
CA ARG A 839 15.15 -5.67 -9.73
C ARG A 839 16.50 -5.08 -9.33
N LEU A 840 16.90 -3.97 -9.97
CA LEU A 840 18.16 -3.29 -9.71
C LEU A 840 17.91 -1.80 -9.48
N SER A 841 18.68 -1.23 -8.57
CA SER A 841 18.80 0.20 -8.33
C SER A 841 20.27 0.55 -8.25
N THR A 842 20.76 1.35 -9.19
CA THR A 842 22.17 1.76 -9.27
C THR A 842 22.27 3.28 -9.22
N ARG A 843 23.00 3.80 -8.26
CA ARG A 843 23.27 5.24 -8.13
C ARG A 843 24.75 5.52 -8.31
N ALA A 844 25.06 6.51 -9.14
CA ALA A 844 26.38 7.10 -9.28
C ALA A 844 26.31 8.56 -8.88
N THR A 845 27.08 8.98 -7.88
CA THR A 845 27.10 10.36 -7.38
C THR A 845 28.53 10.91 -7.47
N TYR A 846 28.69 11.97 -8.22
CA TYR A 846 29.95 12.70 -8.34
C TYR A 846 29.86 14.01 -7.58
N ALA A 847 30.74 14.23 -6.62
CA ALA A 847 30.82 15.44 -5.80
C ALA A 847 32.15 16.14 -6.00
N THR A 848 32.13 17.44 -6.30
CA THR A 848 33.32 18.27 -6.50
C THR A 848 33.05 19.71 -6.09
N GLY A 849 33.81 20.23 -5.11
CA GLY A 849 33.55 21.56 -4.54
C GLY A 849 32.07 21.74 -4.14
N PRO A 850 31.41 22.81 -4.60
CA PRO A 850 30.02 23.07 -4.24
C PRO A 850 29.00 22.26 -5.05
N VAL A 851 29.44 21.41 -5.99
CA VAL A 851 28.53 20.73 -6.94
C VAL A 851 28.50 19.24 -6.70
N THR A 852 27.29 18.70 -6.64
CA THR A 852 27.03 17.25 -6.60
C THR A 852 26.10 16.88 -7.74
N VAL A 853 26.49 15.90 -8.57
CA VAL A 853 25.66 15.35 -9.66
C VAL A 853 25.40 13.87 -9.38
N SER A 854 24.15 13.45 -9.45
CA SER A 854 23.74 12.05 -9.20
C SER A 854 22.88 11.52 -10.33
N VAL A 855 23.21 10.32 -10.80
CA VAL A 855 22.40 9.53 -11.74
C VAL A 855 21.86 8.31 -11.01
N LEU A 856 20.55 8.07 -11.08
CA LEU A 856 19.91 6.85 -10.59
C LEU A 856 19.40 6.05 -11.78
N TYR A 857 19.84 4.82 -11.91
CA TYR A 857 19.34 3.83 -12.86
C TYR A 857 18.48 2.79 -12.13
N ARG A 858 17.27 2.55 -12.65
CA ARG A 858 16.31 1.56 -12.11
C ARG A 858 15.95 0.55 -13.20
N HIS A 859 16.05 -0.75 -12.87
CA HIS A 859 15.75 -1.85 -13.79
C HIS A 859 14.73 -2.82 -13.22
N LEU A 860 13.77 -3.20 -14.05
CA LEU A 860 12.80 -4.27 -13.81
C LEU A 860 12.90 -5.27 -14.97
N SER A 861 13.20 -6.54 -14.68
CA SER A 861 13.23 -7.56 -15.73
C SER A 861 11.83 -7.85 -16.28
N ALA A 862 11.79 -8.43 -17.48
CA ALA A 862 10.55 -8.84 -18.12
C ALA A 862 9.75 -9.83 -17.26
N VAL A 863 8.41 -9.74 -17.34
CA VAL A 863 7.45 -10.64 -16.69
C VAL A 863 6.47 -11.18 -17.72
N LYS A 864 5.92 -12.38 -17.48
CA LYS A 864 4.91 -13.02 -18.31
C LYS A 864 3.57 -13.04 -17.57
N ASP A 865 2.48 -13.17 -18.31
CA ASP A 865 1.18 -13.39 -17.72
C ASP A 865 1.13 -14.70 -16.91
N ASP A 866 0.30 -14.75 -15.88
CA ASP A 866 0.16 -15.90 -14.99
C ASP A 866 -0.89 -16.91 -15.46
N ASP A 867 -1.80 -16.49 -16.35
CA ASP A 867 -2.82 -17.34 -16.95
C ASP A 867 -2.41 -17.77 -18.37
N SER A 868 -2.15 -19.05 -18.54
CA SER A 868 -1.79 -19.63 -19.85
C SER A 868 -3.00 -20.11 -20.66
N ALA A 869 -4.21 -20.07 -20.10
CA ALA A 869 -5.43 -20.53 -20.76
C ALA A 869 -6.14 -19.41 -21.52
N THR A 870 -6.02 -18.17 -21.05
CA THR A 870 -6.59 -16.97 -21.70
C THR A 870 -5.57 -16.34 -22.64
N VAL A 871 -6.00 -15.95 -23.85
CA VAL A 871 -5.15 -15.23 -24.82
C VAL A 871 -5.30 -13.73 -24.57
N TYR A 872 -4.23 -13.11 -24.09
CA TYR A 872 -4.17 -11.64 -23.89
C TYR A 872 -3.35 -10.98 -25.02
N ALA A 873 -3.67 -9.75 -25.35
CA ALA A 873 -2.89 -8.95 -26.30
C ALA A 873 -1.44 -8.73 -25.81
N VAL A 874 -1.23 -8.73 -24.50
CA VAL A 874 0.09 -8.57 -23.87
C VAL A 874 0.37 -9.71 -22.91
N GLU A 875 0.87 -10.82 -23.45
CA GLU A 875 1.32 -12.00 -22.71
C GLU A 875 2.65 -11.76 -21.96
N LYS A 876 3.38 -10.70 -22.33
CA LYS A 876 4.71 -10.41 -21.77
C LYS A 876 4.97 -8.94 -21.73
N ILE A 877 5.18 -8.41 -20.53
CA ILE A 877 5.74 -7.08 -20.33
C ILE A 877 7.27 -7.20 -20.48
N LYS A 878 7.86 -6.40 -21.39
CA LYS A 878 9.31 -6.33 -21.60
C LYS A 878 10.02 -5.76 -20.38
N ALA A 879 11.35 -5.85 -20.34
CA ALA A 879 12.14 -5.19 -19.30
C ALA A 879 11.98 -3.67 -19.37
N TYR A 880 12.02 -3.02 -18.20
CA TYR A 880 11.88 -1.58 -18.04
C TYR A 880 13.11 -0.98 -17.38
N ASP A 881 13.60 0.09 -17.99
CA ASP A 881 14.77 0.83 -17.58
C ASP A 881 14.40 2.30 -17.43
N TYR A 882 14.69 2.89 -16.25
CA TYR A 882 14.49 4.30 -15.94
C TYR A 882 15.80 4.95 -15.53
N PHE A 883 15.98 6.21 -15.89
CA PHE A 883 17.10 7.03 -15.50
C PHE A 883 16.61 8.35 -14.92
N ASP A 884 17.14 8.72 -13.76
CA ASP A 884 16.88 9.99 -13.08
C ASP A 884 18.21 10.73 -12.92
N LEU A 885 18.20 12.07 -13.08
CA LEU A 885 19.37 12.94 -12.94
C LEU A 885 19.05 14.04 -11.94
N THR A 886 19.99 14.28 -11.03
CA THR A 886 19.92 15.37 -10.04
C THR A 886 21.25 16.11 -10.00
N ALA A 887 21.20 17.44 -9.92
CA ALA A 887 22.32 18.28 -9.63
C ALA A 887 22.00 19.14 -8.40
N ALA A 888 22.90 19.14 -7.42
CA ALA A 888 22.80 19.96 -6.21
C ALA A 888 23.98 20.94 -6.15
N PHE A 889 23.70 22.16 -5.72
CA PHE A 889 24.63 23.27 -5.66
C PHE A 889 24.64 23.86 -4.25
N LYS A 890 25.74 23.77 -3.57
CA LYS A 890 25.98 24.49 -2.30
C LYS A 890 26.29 25.95 -2.63
N ILE A 891 25.32 26.83 -2.52
CA ILE A 891 25.43 28.25 -2.88
C ILE A 891 26.29 28.99 -1.84
N GLN A 892 26.07 28.64 -0.57
CA GLN A 892 26.87 29.08 0.59
C GLN A 892 26.69 28.05 1.70
N ASP A 893 27.45 28.19 2.79
CA ASP A 893 27.26 27.35 3.96
C ASP A 893 25.82 27.47 4.47
N GLY A 894 25.20 26.31 4.73
CA GLY A 894 23.82 26.23 5.12
C GLY A 894 22.79 26.46 4.00
N PHE A 895 23.19 26.75 2.73
CA PHE A 895 22.24 26.96 1.64
C PHE A 895 22.55 26.04 0.43
N THR A 896 21.69 25.06 0.18
CA THR A 896 21.79 24.15 -0.94
C THR A 896 20.57 24.29 -1.85
N TRP A 897 20.82 24.35 -3.15
CA TRP A 897 19.80 24.35 -4.19
C TRP A 897 19.96 23.11 -5.06
N SER A 898 18.87 22.39 -5.36
CA SER A 898 18.90 21.20 -6.18
C SER A 898 17.89 21.27 -7.31
N VAL A 899 18.25 20.74 -8.46
CA VAL A 899 17.36 20.58 -9.62
C VAL A 899 17.51 19.16 -10.16
N GLY A 900 16.44 18.61 -10.71
CA GLY A 900 16.53 17.27 -11.28
C GLY A 900 15.40 16.91 -12.23
N VAL A 901 15.60 15.79 -12.90
CA VAL A 901 14.68 15.19 -13.85
C VAL A 901 14.52 13.72 -13.52
N ASN A 902 13.30 13.30 -13.20
CA ASN A 902 12.97 11.89 -13.07
C ASN A 902 12.45 11.36 -14.40
N ASN A 903 12.78 10.09 -14.72
CA ASN A 903 12.43 9.43 -15.96
C ASN A 903 12.85 10.27 -17.20
N ILE A 904 14.16 10.53 -17.32
CA ILE A 904 14.75 11.44 -18.33
C ILE A 904 14.27 11.11 -19.76
N PHE A 905 14.14 9.82 -20.07
CA PHE A 905 13.76 9.35 -21.41
C PHE A 905 12.25 9.29 -21.64
N ASN A 906 11.44 9.79 -20.69
CA ASN A 906 9.97 9.80 -20.76
C ASN A 906 9.38 8.41 -21.07
N LYS A 907 9.95 7.36 -20.44
CA LYS A 907 9.51 5.99 -20.65
C LYS A 907 8.06 5.83 -20.16
N GLN A 908 7.16 5.48 -21.08
CA GLN A 908 5.75 5.26 -20.78
C GLN A 908 5.53 3.86 -20.18
N PRO A 909 4.51 3.67 -19.35
CA PRO A 909 4.16 2.35 -18.81
C PRO A 909 3.67 1.38 -19.89
N PRO A 910 3.63 0.05 -19.65
CA PRO A 910 3.01 -0.89 -20.56
C PRO A 910 1.50 -0.64 -20.64
N VAL A 911 0.91 -0.83 -21.83
CA VAL A 911 -0.54 -0.76 -22.02
C VAL A 911 -1.08 -2.18 -22.12
N LEU A 912 -2.01 -2.52 -21.24
CA LEU A 912 -2.58 -3.84 -21.04
C LEU A 912 -4.10 -3.80 -21.28
N GLY A 913 -4.68 -4.96 -21.55
CA GLY A 913 -6.12 -5.17 -21.59
C GLY A 913 -6.69 -5.59 -20.23
N ASP A 914 -7.32 -6.76 -20.18
CA ASP A 914 -8.01 -7.25 -18.98
C ASP A 914 -7.07 -7.72 -17.87
N ASN A 915 -5.80 -8.03 -18.19
CA ASN A 915 -4.78 -8.48 -17.24
C ASN A 915 -4.02 -7.32 -16.55
N GLN A 916 -4.64 -6.16 -16.40
CA GLN A 916 -4.12 -4.96 -15.74
C GLN A 916 -4.57 -4.83 -14.27
N GLN A 917 -3.94 -3.90 -13.53
CA GLN A 917 -4.40 -3.48 -12.21
C GLN A 917 -5.42 -2.33 -12.33
N GLN A 918 -5.03 -1.21 -12.95
CA GLN A 918 -5.89 -0.06 -13.25
C GLN A 918 -5.22 0.87 -14.28
N ALA A 919 -6.00 1.72 -14.95
CA ALA A 919 -5.51 2.69 -15.94
C ALA A 919 -4.73 2.03 -17.09
N ASN A 920 -5.13 0.85 -17.51
CA ASN A 920 -4.51 0.02 -18.54
C ASN A 920 -3.06 -0.38 -18.23
N THR A 921 -2.66 -0.45 -16.94
CA THR A 921 -1.28 -0.75 -16.53
C THR A 921 -1.21 -1.22 -15.07
N TYR A 922 0.01 -1.30 -14.52
CA TYR A 922 0.33 -1.44 -13.09
C TYR A 922 0.98 -0.13 -12.59
N PRO A 923 0.18 0.91 -12.24
CA PRO A 923 0.70 2.26 -12.01
C PRO A 923 1.53 2.41 -10.73
N SER A 924 1.43 1.47 -9.79
CA SER A 924 2.31 1.42 -8.62
C SER A 924 3.71 0.88 -8.95
N THR A 925 3.84 0.05 -10.01
CA THR A 925 5.09 -0.59 -10.42
C THR A 925 5.81 0.18 -11.52
N TYR A 926 5.09 0.61 -12.55
CA TYR A 926 5.63 1.36 -13.69
C TYR A 926 5.28 2.85 -13.56
N ASP A 927 6.23 3.75 -13.90
CA ASP A 927 6.02 5.21 -13.76
C ASP A 927 4.84 5.68 -14.64
N PRO A 928 3.69 6.05 -14.03
CA PRO A 928 2.48 6.35 -14.81
C PRO A 928 2.43 7.79 -15.31
N TYR A 929 3.30 8.68 -14.80
CA TYR A 929 3.19 10.13 -15.03
C TYR A 929 4.07 10.62 -16.17
N GLY A 930 5.11 9.85 -16.58
CA GLY A 930 6.13 10.23 -17.52
C GLY A 930 7.25 11.05 -16.87
N ARG A 931 7.97 11.84 -17.70
CA ARG A 931 9.08 12.71 -17.25
C ARG A 931 8.57 13.78 -16.29
N ALA A 932 9.35 14.00 -15.20
CA ALA A 932 9.04 15.05 -14.23
C ALA A 932 10.27 15.87 -13.88
N PHE A 933 10.10 17.16 -13.66
CA PHE A 933 11.13 18.10 -13.25
C PHE A 933 10.89 18.50 -11.78
N PHE A 934 11.96 18.71 -11.03
CA PHE A 934 11.86 19.24 -9.68
C PHE A 934 12.93 20.27 -9.37
N VAL A 935 12.59 21.13 -8.43
CA VAL A 935 13.50 22.07 -7.77
C VAL A 935 13.33 21.98 -6.27
N SER A 936 14.43 21.97 -5.56
CA SER A 936 14.45 21.90 -4.09
C SER A 936 15.44 22.90 -3.53
N THR A 937 15.09 23.49 -2.40
CA THR A 937 15.94 24.42 -1.64
C THR A 937 16.00 23.93 -0.21
N ASN A 938 17.21 23.87 0.34
CA ASN A 938 17.47 23.60 1.76
C ASN A 938 18.27 24.77 2.33
N VAL A 939 17.78 25.32 3.43
CA VAL A 939 18.44 26.40 4.18
C VAL A 939 18.58 25.97 5.63
N GLU A 940 19.78 26.10 6.19
CA GLU A 940 20.11 25.72 7.56
C GLU A 940 20.93 26.86 8.23
N PHE A 941 20.55 27.25 9.44
CA PHE A 941 21.16 28.31 10.24
C PHE A 941 21.52 27.84 11.64
#